data_f1604d3e1bee6d959ef5d1e78970e9c7
#
_entry.id   f1604d3e1bee6d959ef5d1e78970e9c7
#
_cell.length_a   1.000
_cell.length_b   1.000
_cell.length_c   1.000
_cell.angle_alpha   90.00
_cell.angle_beta   90.00
_cell.angle_gamma   90.00
#
_symmetry.space_group_name_H-M   'P 1'
#
loop_
_entity.id
_entity.type
_entity.pdbx_description
1 polymer ?
#
loop_
_entity_poly.entity_id
_entity_poly.type
_entity_poly.pdbx_seq_one_letter_code
_entity_poly.pdbx_strand_id
1 'polypeptide(L)'
;MARKTPINRYRNIGICAHVDAGKTTTTERVLFYTGVSHKIGEVHDGAATMDWMEQEQERGITITSAATTCFWRGMDNQFDEYRINIIDTPGHVDFTIEVERSLRVLDGAVVVLCGASGVQPQTETVWRQANKYQVPRMVFINKMDRAGADFMTVVDQLRDRLDCNPVPIQMTIGAEEGFVGVIDLIKNKAILWDESDRGVSFDYGPVPDELVDQCYEMRELVVEAAAEANDELMDQYLETGVLSEDQIKVGLRIRTLANEIVPVLGGSAFKNKGVQAVLDAVVDYLPSPTEVKAIEGTEIDGETVITRESDDEEPFSALAFKIATDPYVGTLTFFRVYSGKLESGNAVLNSVKGKKERVGRMVQMHANSREEIKEVLAGDIAAAIGLKDVTTGDTLCAINNAVVLERMEFPEPVISVAVEPRSVPDQEKMSVALSKLAQEDPSFRVKTDEETGQTIISGMGELHLDIIVDRMRREFSVEANIGKPQVAYRERIRNTAEIEGKFIRQSGGRGQYGHVWVRFEPAEDEGAEGLEFVNEIVGGTVPREYIPAINKGIEEQMQNGVLAGYPLLGLKATLYDGSFHDVDSNEMAFKIAASMATKKLADEGGAVLLEPIMKVEVVTPEENMGDVVGDLNRRRGLILGMSDSASGKIIDADVPLAEMFGYATDLRSATQGRATYTMEFARYAEAPTNVAQAIISKNYSG
;
A
#
# COMPACT_ATOMS: atom_id res chain seq x y z
N MET A 1 -5.23 -34.09 -6.69
CA MET A 1 -5.56 -34.25 -8.15
C MET A 1 -4.50 -33.53 -8.96
N ALA A 2 -4.30 -33.91 -10.25
CA ALA A 2 -3.41 -33.14 -11.09
C ALA A 2 -3.95 -31.71 -11.27
N ARG A 3 -3.06 -30.71 -11.25
CA ARG A 3 -3.35 -29.30 -11.43
C ARG A 3 -4.15 -29.08 -12.74
N LYS A 4 -5.25 -28.33 -12.69
CA LYS A 4 -6.13 -28.11 -13.85
C LYS A 4 -5.44 -27.17 -14.88
N THR A 5 -4.79 -26.11 -14.39
CA THR A 5 -3.98 -25.18 -15.16
C THR A 5 -2.54 -25.27 -14.64
N PRO A 6 -1.52 -25.51 -15.48
CA PRO A 6 -0.12 -25.51 -15.04
C PRO A 6 0.29 -24.20 -14.40
N ILE A 7 1.17 -24.23 -13.39
CA ILE A 7 1.56 -23.02 -12.61
C ILE A 7 2.24 -21.95 -13.48
N ASN A 8 2.97 -22.32 -14.51
CA ASN A 8 3.58 -21.38 -15.45
C ASN A 8 2.56 -20.61 -16.31
N ARG A 9 1.28 -21.05 -16.29
CA ARG A 9 0.15 -20.35 -16.91
C ARG A 9 -0.69 -19.56 -15.91
N TYR A 10 -0.20 -19.34 -14.70
CA TYR A 10 -0.80 -18.44 -13.75
C TYR A 10 -0.26 -17.02 -13.93
N ARG A 11 -1.09 -16.02 -13.69
CA ARG A 11 -0.71 -14.62 -13.55
C ARG A 11 -1.43 -14.05 -12.35
N ASN A 12 -0.68 -13.70 -11.32
CA ASN A 12 -1.20 -13.01 -10.13
C ASN A 12 -0.89 -11.54 -10.29
N ILE A 13 -1.85 -10.76 -10.71
CA ILE A 13 -1.65 -9.36 -11.07
C ILE A 13 -2.48 -8.42 -10.22
N GLY A 14 -1.93 -7.22 -9.98
CA GLY A 14 -2.65 -6.09 -9.42
C GLY A 14 -2.99 -5.07 -10.48
N ILE A 15 -4.18 -4.50 -10.39
CA ILE A 15 -4.54 -3.32 -11.17
C ILE A 15 -4.43 -2.12 -10.25
N CYS A 16 -3.43 -1.27 -10.50
CA CYS A 16 -3.11 -0.08 -9.71
C CYS A 16 -3.39 1.18 -10.54
N ALA A 17 -3.90 2.22 -9.90
CA ALA A 17 -4.18 3.48 -10.58
C ALA A 17 -4.33 4.62 -9.58
N HIS A 18 -4.11 5.86 -10.01
CA HIS A 18 -4.61 7.03 -9.28
C HIS A 18 -6.14 7.15 -9.39
N VAL A 19 -6.73 7.93 -8.51
CA VAL A 19 -8.17 8.21 -8.53
C VAL A 19 -8.58 8.75 -9.91
N ASP A 20 -9.71 8.30 -10.42
CA ASP A 20 -10.25 8.69 -11.74
C ASP A 20 -9.42 8.29 -12.97
N ALA A 21 -8.38 7.45 -12.85
CA ALA A 21 -7.69 6.91 -14.04
C ALA A 21 -8.54 5.90 -14.84
N GLY A 22 -9.63 5.40 -14.26
CA GLY A 22 -10.52 4.42 -14.86
C GLY A 22 -10.15 2.98 -14.51
N LYS A 23 -9.58 2.76 -13.32
CA LYS A 23 -9.23 1.45 -12.79
C LYS A 23 -10.42 0.49 -12.79
N THR A 24 -11.49 0.84 -12.07
CA THR A 24 -12.69 0.00 -11.95
C THR A 24 -13.31 -0.28 -13.32
N THR A 25 -13.37 0.74 -14.20
CA THR A 25 -13.85 0.55 -15.59
C THR A 25 -12.99 -0.47 -16.33
N THR A 26 -11.65 -0.40 -16.19
CA THR A 26 -10.73 -1.36 -16.83
C THR A 26 -10.96 -2.76 -16.29
N THR A 27 -11.07 -2.92 -14.96
CA THR A 27 -11.32 -4.20 -14.31
C THR A 27 -12.67 -4.81 -14.75
N GLU A 28 -13.73 -4.01 -14.79
CA GLU A 28 -15.05 -4.47 -15.28
C GLU A 28 -15.01 -4.95 -16.74
N ARG A 29 -14.22 -4.29 -17.60
CA ARG A 29 -14.01 -4.75 -19.00
C ARG A 29 -13.23 -6.06 -19.05
N VAL A 30 -12.23 -6.22 -18.19
CA VAL A 30 -11.50 -7.50 -18.06
C VAL A 30 -12.47 -8.62 -17.67
N LEU A 31 -13.34 -8.41 -16.66
CA LEU A 31 -14.32 -9.41 -16.24
C LEU A 31 -15.31 -9.74 -17.34
N PHE A 32 -15.71 -8.75 -18.13
CA PHE A 32 -16.63 -8.95 -19.26
C PHE A 32 -15.96 -9.79 -20.37
N TYR A 33 -14.76 -9.43 -20.83
CA TYR A 33 -14.07 -10.14 -21.92
C TYR A 33 -13.62 -11.54 -21.54
N THR A 34 -13.38 -11.79 -20.26
CA THR A 34 -13.04 -13.14 -19.74
C THR A 34 -14.27 -14.00 -19.41
N GLY A 35 -15.50 -13.45 -19.60
CA GLY A 35 -16.74 -14.17 -19.39
C GLY A 35 -17.13 -14.37 -17.92
N VAL A 36 -16.46 -13.71 -16.99
CA VAL A 36 -16.81 -13.74 -15.55
C VAL A 36 -18.08 -12.93 -15.30
N SER A 37 -18.25 -11.82 -16.01
CA SER A 37 -19.47 -11.01 -15.98
C SER A 37 -20.17 -11.05 -17.35
N HIS A 38 -21.50 -11.22 -17.33
CA HIS A 38 -22.31 -11.17 -18.55
C HIS A 38 -22.81 -9.76 -18.90
N LYS A 39 -22.60 -8.80 -17.98
CA LYS A 39 -22.97 -7.40 -18.17
C LYS A 39 -21.74 -6.54 -17.88
N ILE A 40 -21.59 -5.48 -18.65
CA ILE A 40 -20.63 -4.44 -18.33
C ILE A 40 -21.20 -3.62 -17.18
N GLY A 41 -20.52 -3.64 -16.02
CA GLY A 41 -20.82 -2.76 -14.89
C GLY A 41 -20.35 -1.35 -15.20
N GLU A 42 -21.26 -0.37 -15.19
CA GLU A 42 -20.90 1.04 -15.30
C GLU A 42 -20.74 1.63 -13.91
N VAL A 43 -19.58 2.25 -13.65
CA VAL A 43 -19.26 2.85 -12.35
C VAL A 43 -20.24 3.97 -11.98
N HIS A 44 -20.64 4.78 -12.98
CA HIS A 44 -21.59 5.89 -12.79
C HIS A 44 -23.00 5.44 -12.42
N ASP A 45 -23.36 4.21 -12.76
CA ASP A 45 -24.68 3.63 -12.44
C ASP A 45 -24.67 2.83 -11.14
N GLY A 46 -23.51 2.78 -10.42
CA GLY A 46 -23.33 1.97 -9.21
C GLY A 46 -23.45 0.46 -9.46
N ALA A 47 -23.20 0.02 -10.70
CA ALA A 47 -23.38 -1.36 -11.14
C ALA A 47 -22.05 -2.14 -11.25
N ALA A 48 -20.92 -1.56 -10.79
CA ALA A 48 -19.62 -2.20 -10.84
C ALA A 48 -19.57 -3.41 -9.91
N THR A 49 -19.12 -4.54 -10.45
CA THR A 49 -19.13 -5.82 -9.75
C THR A 49 -18.00 -5.91 -8.70
N MET A 50 -16.88 -5.22 -8.94
CA MET A 50 -15.73 -5.23 -8.05
C MET A 50 -15.87 -4.23 -6.89
N ASP A 51 -16.60 -3.13 -7.06
CA ASP A 51 -16.95 -2.19 -6.01
C ASP A 51 -18.20 -2.71 -5.27
N TRP A 52 -18.00 -3.66 -4.38
CA TRP A 52 -19.09 -4.38 -3.71
C TRP A 52 -19.67 -3.65 -2.50
N MET A 53 -18.95 -2.67 -1.94
CA MET A 53 -19.44 -1.85 -0.85
C MET A 53 -20.34 -0.72 -1.38
N GLU A 54 -21.46 -0.47 -0.70
CA GLU A 54 -22.33 0.68 -1.04
C GLU A 54 -21.56 2.01 -1.08
N GLN A 55 -20.60 2.17 -0.18
CA GLN A 55 -19.74 3.36 -0.10
C GLN A 55 -18.82 3.51 -1.31
N GLU A 56 -18.31 2.42 -1.87
CA GLU A 56 -17.51 2.42 -3.09
C GLU A 56 -18.37 2.88 -4.27
N GLN A 57 -19.58 2.34 -4.37
CA GLN A 57 -20.53 2.68 -5.42
C GLN A 57 -21.02 4.13 -5.33
N GLU A 58 -21.35 4.61 -4.12
CA GLU A 58 -21.81 5.98 -3.89
C GLU A 58 -20.71 7.02 -4.17
N ARG A 59 -19.45 6.71 -3.82
CA ARG A 59 -18.31 7.62 -3.94
C ARG A 59 -17.55 7.47 -5.26
N GLY A 60 -17.77 6.38 -5.98
CA GLY A 60 -17.06 6.06 -7.23
C GLY A 60 -15.58 5.77 -7.04
N ILE A 61 -15.16 5.32 -5.84
CA ILE A 61 -13.77 4.98 -5.50
C ILE A 61 -13.69 3.59 -4.91
N THR A 62 -12.63 2.85 -5.23
CA THR A 62 -12.32 1.58 -4.57
C THR A 62 -11.70 1.87 -3.21
N ILE A 63 -12.27 1.30 -2.16
CA ILE A 63 -11.86 1.44 -0.77
C ILE A 63 -11.07 0.22 -0.33
N THR A 64 -11.58 -0.97 -0.63
CA THR A 64 -10.97 -2.24 -0.26
C THR A 64 -10.52 -3.01 -1.48
N SER A 65 -9.37 -3.69 -1.38
CA SER A 65 -8.91 -4.57 -2.45
C SER A 65 -9.89 -5.75 -2.65
N ALA A 66 -10.24 -6.05 -3.89
CA ALA A 66 -11.05 -7.19 -4.26
C ALA A 66 -10.23 -8.17 -5.09
N ALA A 67 -10.38 -9.47 -4.81
CA ALA A 67 -9.68 -10.52 -5.55
C ALA A 67 -10.68 -11.30 -6.41
N THR A 68 -10.32 -11.54 -7.66
CA THR A 68 -11.10 -12.37 -8.57
C THR A 68 -10.22 -13.22 -9.46
N THR A 69 -10.75 -14.35 -9.90
CA THR A 69 -10.07 -15.24 -10.84
C THR A 69 -10.80 -15.25 -12.16
N CYS A 70 -10.07 -15.11 -13.25
CA CYS A 70 -10.59 -15.22 -14.61
C CYS A 70 -9.64 -16.08 -15.47
N PHE A 71 -10.12 -16.43 -16.66
CA PHE A 71 -9.39 -17.26 -17.62
C PHE A 71 -9.29 -16.56 -18.97
N TRP A 72 -8.11 -16.64 -19.60
CA TRP A 72 -7.86 -15.98 -20.87
C TRP A 72 -7.13 -16.89 -21.86
N ARG A 73 -7.50 -16.79 -23.13
CA ARG A 73 -6.90 -17.57 -24.24
C ARG A 73 -6.33 -16.71 -25.36
N GLY A 74 -6.31 -15.39 -25.16
CA GLY A 74 -5.88 -14.42 -26.17
C GLY A 74 -7.01 -13.87 -27.04
N MET A 75 -6.78 -12.70 -27.62
CA MET A 75 -7.70 -12.04 -28.53
C MET A 75 -8.04 -12.93 -29.74
N ASP A 76 -7.02 -13.60 -30.28
CA ASP A 76 -7.12 -14.52 -31.44
C ASP A 76 -7.22 -16.01 -31.02
N ASN A 77 -7.45 -16.30 -29.74
CA ASN A 77 -7.36 -17.64 -29.15
C ASN A 77 -5.99 -18.29 -29.39
N GLN A 78 -4.94 -17.50 -29.44
CA GLN A 78 -3.56 -17.92 -29.71
C GLN A 78 -2.88 -18.59 -28.52
N PHE A 79 -3.41 -18.43 -27.33
CA PHE A 79 -2.87 -19.04 -26.10
C PHE A 79 -3.66 -20.28 -25.69
N ASP A 80 -2.99 -21.20 -25.03
CA ASP A 80 -3.65 -22.12 -24.13
C ASP A 80 -4.32 -21.33 -22.98
N GLU A 81 -5.21 -21.96 -22.25
CA GLU A 81 -5.92 -21.28 -21.16
C GLU A 81 -4.97 -20.86 -20.03
N TYR A 82 -4.87 -19.55 -19.82
CA TYR A 82 -4.19 -18.92 -18.69
C TYR A 82 -5.18 -18.62 -17.58
N ARG A 83 -4.76 -18.84 -16.35
CA ARG A 83 -5.50 -18.42 -15.15
C ARG A 83 -4.91 -17.11 -14.66
N ILE A 84 -5.75 -16.08 -14.62
CA ILE A 84 -5.37 -14.74 -14.17
C ILE A 84 -6.12 -14.47 -12.87
N ASN A 85 -5.37 -14.31 -11.78
CA ASN A 85 -5.89 -13.82 -10.52
C ASN A 85 -5.64 -12.32 -10.45
N ILE A 86 -6.70 -11.55 -10.32
CA ILE A 86 -6.65 -10.09 -10.30
C ILE A 86 -6.95 -9.62 -8.89
N ILE A 87 -6.09 -8.77 -8.36
CA ILE A 87 -6.35 -8.00 -7.15
C ILE A 87 -6.55 -6.54 -7.57
N ASP A 88 -7.77 -6.05 -7.42
CA ASP A 88 -8.11 -4.66 -7.63
C ASP A 88 -7.71 -3.84 -6.40
N THR A 89 -6.83 -2.83 -6.58
CA THR A 89 -6.26 -2.07 -5.46
C THR A 89 -6.89 -0.69 -5.36
N PRO A 90 -7.08 -0.12 -4.15
CA PRO A 90 -7.50 1.27 -4.01
C PRO A 90 -6.53 2.24 -4.68
N GLY A 91 -7.07 3.36 -5.15
CA GLY A 91 -6.27 4.43 -5.76
C GLY A 91 -6.05 5.65 -4.84
N HIS A 92 -6.68 5.69 -3.67
CA HIS A 92 -6.63 6.85 -2.77
C HIS A 92 -5.52 6.70 -1.73
N VAL A 93 -4.83 7.81 -1.41
CA VAL A 93 -3.69 7.81 -0.47
C VAL A 93 -4.04 7.36 0.95
N ASP A 94 -5.27 7.57 1.40
CA ASP A 94 -5.72 7.11 2.73
C ASP A 94 -5.76 5.57 2.83
N PHE A 95 -5.72 4.88 1.68
CA PHE A 95 -5.73 3.41 1.57
C PHE A 95 -4.42 2.84 1.04
N THR A 96 -3.32 3.57 1.17
CA THR A 96 -1.98 3.16 0.72
C THR A 96 -1.59 1.78 1.24
N ILE A 97 -2.03 1.44 2.45
CA ILE A 97 -1.78 0.13 3.07
C ILE A 97 -2.46 -1.02 2.31
N GLU A 98 -3.65 -0.81 1.76
CA GLU A 98 -4.32 -1.82 0.92
C GLU A 98 -3.52 -2.07 -0.36
N VAL A 99 -2.92 -1.01 -0.92
CA VAL A 99 -2.03 -1.11 -2.08
C VAL A 99 -0.77 -1.91 -1.71
N GLU A 100 -0.14 -1.59 -0.58
CA GLU A 100 1.08 -2.26 -0.13
C GLU A 100 0.85 -3.75 0.16
N ARG A 101 -0.24 -4.09 0.84
CA ARG A 101 -0.65 -5.49 1.04
C ARG A 101 -0.83 -6.25 -0.27
N SER A 102 -1.48 -5.59 -1.23
CA SER A 102 -1.73 -6.19 -2.54
C SER A 102 -0.42 -6.41 -3.29
N LEU A 103 0.43 -5.39 -3.37
CA LEU A 103 1.73 -5.48 -4.06
C LEU A 103 2.64 -6.57 -3.47
N ARG A 104 2.54 -6.83 -2.17
CA ARG A 104 3.33 -7.88 -1.50
C ARG A 104 2.99 -9.29 -1.96
N VAL A 105 1.78 -9.51 -2.42
CA VAL A 105 1.29 -10.84 -2.83
C VAL A 105 1.12 -11.01 -4.34
N LEU A 106 1.45 -9.97 -5.10
CA LEU A 106 1.38 -9.98 -6.56
C LEU A 106 2.70 -10.42 -7.19
N ASP A 107 2.60 -11.03 -8.36
CA ASP A 107 3.75 -11.36 -9.19
C ASP A 107 4.02 -10.26 -10.22
N GLY A 108 2.99 -9.53 -10.63
CA GLY A 108 3.09 -8.44 -11.57
C GLY A 108 1.99 -7.39 -11.38
N ALA A 109 2.15 -6.22 -11.97
CA ALA A 109 1.18 -5.14 -11.86
C ALA A 109 0.85 -4.51 -13.23
N VAL A 110 -0.41 -4.11 -13.38
CA VAL A 110 -0.87 -3.23 -14.46
C VAL A 110 -1.19 -1.87 -13.86
N VAL A 111 -0.40 -0.87 -14.22
CA VAL A 111 -0.61 0.51 -13.76
C VAL A 111 -1.45 1.25 -14.79
N VAL A 112 -2.64 1.67 -14.41
CA VAL A 112 -3.57 2.41 -15.28
C VAL A 112 -3.37 3.90 -15.07
N LEU A 113 -3.06 4.62 -16.13
CA LEU A 113 -2.90 6.08 -16.14
C LEU A 113 -3.97 6.73 -17.00
N CYS A 114 -4.29 7.96 -16.70
CA CYS A 114 -5.20 8.75 -17.54
C CYS A 114 -4.40 9.49 -18.62
N GLY A 115 -4.77 9.35 -19.89
CA GLY A 115 -4.11 9.99 -21.03
C GLY A 115 -4.07 11.52 -20.96
N ALA A 116 -5.06 12.13 -20.26
CA ALA A 116 -5.13 13.57 -20.09
C ALA A 116 -4.39 14.08 -18.84
N SER A 117 -4.39 13.32 -17.74
CA SER A 117 -3.78 13.75 -16.48
C SER A 117 -2.35 13.23 -16.30
N GLY A 118 -1.99 12.16 -16.99
CA GLY A 118 -0.65 11.55 -16.93
C GLY A 118 -0.29 10.98 -15.55
N VAL A 119 0.97 11.12 -15.18
CA VAL A 119 1.52 10.68 -13.90
C VAL A 119 1.13 11.66 -12.80
N GLN A 120 0.49 11.16 -11.76
CA GLN A 120 0.07 11.93 -10.58
C GLN A 120 0.85 11.49 -9.33
N PRO A 121 0.88 12.28 -8.24
CA PRO A 121 1.60 11.93 -7.00
C PRO A 121 1.21 10.58 -6.42
N GLN A 122 -0.07 10.20 -6.53
CA GLN A 122 -0.56 8.87 -6.13
C GLN A 122 0.12 7.77 -6.96
N THR A 123 0.34 8.02 -8.25
CA THR A 123 1.08 7.10 -9.12
C THR A 123 2.51 6.94 -8.63
N GLU A 124 3.18 8.03 -8.26
CA GLU A 124 4.56 7.99 -7.74
C GLU A 124 4.65 7.17 -6.45
N THR A 125 3.67 7.30 -5.56
CA THR A 125 3.60 6.52 -4.30
C THR A 125 3.46 5.04 -4.57
N VAL A 126 2.49 4.64 -5.41
CA VAL A 126 2.30 3.24 -5.81
C VAL A 126 3.55 2.69 -6.54
N TRP A 127 4.17 3.52 -7.38
CA TRP A 127 5.38 3.16 -8.10
C TRP A 127 6.56 2.88 -7.17
N ARG A 128 6.78 3.74 -6.16
CA ARG A 128 7.82 3.51 -5.12
C ARG A 128 7.58 2.21 -4.35
N GLN A 129 6.32 1.91 -3.99
CA GLN A 129 5.97 0.66 -3.32
C GLN A 129 6.24 -0.54 -4.24
N ALA A 130 5.87 -0.45 -5.52
CA ALA A 130 6.17 -1.51 -6.47
C ALA A 130 7.69 -1.71 -6.69
N ASN A 131 8.50 -0.63 -6.61
CA ASN A 131 9.96 -0.72 -6.60
C ASN A 131 10.49 -1.41 -5.34
N LYS A 132 9.95 -1.08 -4.17
CA LYS A 132 10.31 -1.72 -2.88
C LYS A 132 10.17 -3.24 -2.96
N TYR A 133 9.09 -3.73 -3.57
CA TYR A 133 8.82 -5.17 -3.71
C TYR A 133 9.33 -5.76 -5.03
N GLN A 134 10.02 -4.97 -5.86
CA GLN A 134 10.55 -5.39 -7.16
C GLN A 134 9.51 -6.05 -8.07
N VAL A 135 8.28 -5.55 -8.04
CA VAL A 135 7.16 -6.09 -8.82
C VAL A 135 7.29 -5.66 -10.28
N PRO A 136 7.45 -6.60 -11.23
CA PRO A 136 7.41 -6.32 -12.66
C PRO A 136 6.07 -5.71 -13.05
N ARG A 137 6.10 -4.72 -13.94
CA ARG A 137 4.90 -3.96 -14.26
C ARG A 137 4.83 -3.54 -15.71
N MET A 138 3.61 -3.27 -16.14
CA MET A 138 3.28 -2.65 -17.41
C MET A 138 2.33 -1.48 -17.19
N VAL A 139 2.26 -0.56 -18.14
CA VAL A 139 1.40 0.63 -18.06
C VAL A 139 0.32 0.56 -19.14
N PHE A 140 -0.90 0.86 -18.73
CA PHE A 140 -2.03 1.09 -19.63
C PHE A 140 -2.48 2.55 -19.55
N ILE A 141 -2.21 3.32 -20.61
CA ILE A 141 -2.65 4.71 -20.74
C ILE A 141 -4.09 4.69 -21.23
N ASN A 142 -5.00 4.88 -20.29
CA ASN A 142 -6.45 4.83 -20.47
C ASN A 142 -7.04 6.21 -20.76
N LYS A 143 -8.31 6.25 -21.13
CA LYS A 143 -9.06 7.48 -21.42
C LYS A 143 -8.45 8.29 -22.58
N MET A 144 -7.94 7.61 -23.59
CA MET A 144 -7.43 8.27 -24.79
C MET A 144 -8.50 9.01 -25.61
N ASP A 145 -9.78 8.75 -25.30
CA ASP A 145 -10.95 9.45 -25.84
C ASP A 145 -11.28 10.76 -25.13
N ARG A 146 -10.58 11.09 -24.03
CA ARG A 146 -10.85 12.31 -23.25
C ARG A 146 -10.11 13.53 -23.82
N ALA A 147 -10.74 14.70 -23.75
CA ALA A 147 -10.11 15.96 -24.13
C ALA A 147 -8.80 16.18 -23.39
N GLY A 148 -7.74 16.57 -24.11
CA GLY A 148 -6.38 16.74 -23.60
C GLY A 148 -5.57 15.46 -23.47
N ALA A 149 -6.07 14.31 -23.95
CA ALA A 149 -5.33 13.06 -23.94
C ALA A 149 -4.18 13.06 -24.94
N ASP A 150 -2.97 12.78 -24.47
CA ASP A 150 -1.76 12.64 -25.28
C ASP A 150 -0.92 11.46 -24.80
N PHE A 151 -0.80 10.43 -25.63
CA PHE A 151 -0.10 9.21 -25.30
C PHE A 151 1.40 9.42 -25.07
N MET A 152 2.08 10.17 -25.96
CA MET A 152 3.52 10.37 -25.87
C MET A 152 3.92 11.28 -24.71
N THR A 153 3.13 12.30 -24.43
CA THR A 153 3.34 13.14 -23.25
C THR A 153 3.32 12.32 -21.96
N VAL A 154 2.42 11.34 -21.83
CA VAL A 154 2.38 10.46 -20.65
C VAL A 154 3.59 9.50 -20.63
N VAL A 155 4.03 8.99 -21.78
CA VAL A 155 5.25 8.17 -21.88
C VAL A 155 6.49 8.96 -21.41
N ASP A 156 6.61 10.23 -21.81
CA ASP A 156 7.70 11.09 -21.37
C ASP A 156 7.64 11.36 -19.85
N GLN A 157 6.45 11.59 -19.31
CA GLN A 157 6.26 11.74 -17.85
C GLN A 157 6.66 10.48 -17.06
N LEU A 158 6.44 9.28 -17.61
CA LEU A 158 6.93 8.04 -16.99
C LEU A 158 8.45 8.05 -16.86
N ARG A 159 9.15 8.53 -17.88
CA ARG A 159 10.62 8.64 -17.87
C ARG A 159 11.09 9.70 -16.89
N ASP A 160 10.51 10.89 -16.97
CA ASP A 160 10.99 12.06 -16.23
C ASP A 160 10.62 12.03 -14.74
N ARG A 161 9.44 11.53 -14.39
CA ARG A 161 8.91 11.57 -13.01
C ARG A 161 9.09 10.26 -12.25
N LEU A 162 9.12 9.12 -12.93
CA LEU A 162 9.20 7.80 -12.29
C LEU A 162 10.57 7.12 -12.47
N ASP A 163 11.51 7.80 -13.16
CA ASP A 163 12.86 7.29 -13.42
C ASP A 163 12.85 5.84 -13.95
N CYS A 164 11.97 5.57 -14.91
CA CYS A 164 11.85 4.25 -15.53
C CYS A 164 12.12 4.32 -17.02
N ASN A 165 12.31 3.16 -17.64
CA ASN A 165 12.50 3.03 -19.10
C ASN A 165 11.20 2.54 -19.76
N PRO A 166 10.26 3.43 -20.13
CA PRO A 166 9.01 3.06 -20.77
C PRO A 166 9.29 2.65 -22.23
N VAL A 167 8.75 1.51 -22.62
CA VAL A 167 8.81 1.00 -24.00
C VAL A 167 7.38 0.91 -24.54
N PRO A 168 6.92 1.87 -25.35
CA PRO A 168 5.62 1.80 -26.00
C PRO A 168 5.60 0.61 -26.97
N ILE A 169 4.79 -0.39 -26.69
CA ILE A 169 4.57 -1.55 -27.59
C ILE A 169 3.36 -1.32 -28.50
N GLN A 170 2.65 -0.23 -28.27
CA GLN A 170 1.53 0.25 -29.08
C GLN A 170 1.65 1.75 -29.31
N MET A 171 1.00 2.23 -30.34
CA MET A 171 0.77 3.63 -30.63
C MET A 171 -0.73 3.86 -30.84
N THR A 172 -1.27 4.99 -30.39
CA THR A 172 -2.69 5.30 -30.55
C THR A 172 -2.99 5.84 -31.95
N ILE A 173 -4.15 5.48 -32.49
CA ILE A 173 -4.67 6.04 -33.73
C ILE A 173 -5.66 7.13 -33.37
N GLY A 174 -5.21 8.37 -33.47
CA GLY A 174 -5.96 9.53 -33.00
C GLY A 174 -5.92 9.69 -31.48
N ALA A 175 -6.53 10.77 -31.03
CA ALA A 175 -6.75 11.11 -29.61
C ALA A 175 -8.06 11.84 -29.45
N GLU A 176 -8.57 11.98 -28.24
CA GLU A 176 -9.82 12.65 -27.90
C GLU A 176 -11.01 12.04 -28.66
N GLU A 177 -11.88 12.84 -29.23
CA GLU A 177 -13.02 12.37 -30.04
C GLU A 177 -12.57 11.58 -31.30
N GLY A 178 -11.35 11.82 -31.75
CA GLY A 178 -10.74 11.13 -32.90
C GLY A 178 -10.05 9.80 -32.57
N PHE A 179 -10.08 9.33 -31.31
CA PHE A 179 -9.48 8.06 -30.92
C PHE A 179 -10.28 6.88 -31.49
N VAL A 180 -9.68 6.15 -32.43
CA VAL A 180 -10.35 5.04 -33.13
C VAL A 180 -9.79 3.66 -32.77
N GLY A 181 -8.51 3.55 -32.40
CA GLY A 181 -7.87 2.30 -32.11
C GLY A 181 -6.40 2.45 -31.81
N VAL A 182 -5.64 1.37 -31.92
CA VAL A 182 -4.20 1.36 -31.67
C VAL A 182 -3.44 0.66 -32.81
N ILE A 183 -2.15 0.95 -32.94
CA ILE A 183 -1.22 0.21 -33.76
C ILE A 183 -0.39 -0.69 -32.85
N ASP A 184 -0.42 -1.98 -33.08
CA ASP A 184 0.50 -2.94 -32.48
C ASP A 184 1.86 -2.84 -33.16
N LEU A 185 2.85 -2.30 -32.47
CA LEU A 185 4.19 -2.07 -33.00
C LEU A 185 4.98 -3.38 -33.22
N ILE A 186 4.60 -4.47 -32.57
CA ILE A 186 5.24 -5.78 -32.75
C ILE A 186 4.71 -6.45 -33.99
N LYS A 187 3.38 -6.51 -34.16
CA LYS A 187 2.71 -7.06 -35.35
C LYS A 187 2.75 -6.11 -36.55
N ASN A 188 3.05 -4.83 -36.32
CA ASN A 188 2.99 -3.74 -37.31
C ASN A 188 1.62 -3.66 -38.01
N LYS A 189 0.54 -3.67 -37.21
CA LYS A 189 -0.84 -3.64 -37.69
C LYS A 189 -1.70 -2.74 -36.80
N ALA A 190 -2.67 -2.09 -37.42
CA ALA A 190 -3.72 -1.39 -36.67
C ALA A 190 -4.71 -2.42 -36.11
N ILE A 191 -5.24 -2.15 -34.90
CA ILE A 191 -6.32 -2.89 -34.25
C ILE A 191 -7.48 -1.94 -34.07
N LEU A 192 -8.61 -2.27 -34.65
CA LEU A 192 -9.84 -1.48 -34.63
C LEU A 192 -10.96 -2.32 -34.03
N TRP A 193 -11.56 -1.84 -32.93
CA TRP A 193 -12.65 -2.53 -32.24
C TRP A 193 -14.01 -2.07 -32.76
N ASP A 194 -14.94 -3.02 -32.90
CA ASP A 194 -16.33 -2.74 -33.28
C ASP A 194 -17.11 -2.20 -32.06
N GLU A 195 -17.60 -0.96 -32.16
CA GLU A 195 -18.40 -0.34 -31.11
C GLU A 195 -19.80 -0.95 -30.99
N SER A 196 -20.33 -1.55 -32.08
CA SER A 196 -21.68 -2.10 -32.11
C SER A 196 -21.87 -3.31 -31.20
N ASP A 197 -20.81 -4.08 -30.96
CA ASP A 197 -20.81 -5.26 -30.08
C ASP A 197 -20.06 -5.04 -28.77
N ARG A 198 -19.82 -3.80 -28.40
CA ARG A 198 -19.08 -3.40 -27.18
C ARG A 198 -17.61 -3.83 -27.24
N GLY A 199 -17.02 -3.80 -28.42
CA GLY A 199 -15.60 -4.13 -28.62
C GLY A 199 -15.25 -5.61 -28.45
N VAL A 200 -16.23 -6.50 -28.52
CA VAL A 200 -15.97 -7.96 -28.52
C VAL A 200 -15.24 -8.36 -29.79
N SER A 201 -15.69 -7.85 -30.96
CA SER A 201 -15.05 -8.03 -32.23
C SER A 201 -14.03 -6.93 -32.51
N PHE A 202 -12.99 -7.29 -33.22
CA PHE A 202 -11.96 -6.36 -33.69
C PHE A 202 -11.42 -6.83 -35.05
N ASP A 203 -10.88 -5.88 -35.80
CA ASP A 203 -10.24 -6.14 -37.09
C ASP A 203 -8.78 -5.66 -37.12
N TYR A 204 -7.94 -6.41 -37.77
CA TYR A 204 -6.58 -5.96 -38.10
C TYR A 204 -6.59 -5.20 -39.42
N GLY A 205 -6.04 -4.00 -39.39
CA GLY A 205 -5.86 -3.16 -40.58
C GLY A 205 -4.41 -2.81 -40.86
N PRO A 206 -4.12 -2.20 -42.04
CA PRO A 206 -2.83 -1.61 -42.26
C PRO A 206 -2.60 -0.41 -41.37
N VAL A 207 -1.34 -0.05 -41.11
CA VAL A 207 -0.97 1.19 -40.49
C VAL A 207 -1.48 2.36 -41.35
N PRO A 208 -2.18 3.37 -40.79
CA PRO A 208 -2.58 4.55 -41.53
C PRO A 208 -1.40 5.27 -42.18
N ASP A 209 -1.52 5.69 -43.43
CA ASP A 209 -0.42 6.27 -44.23
C ASP A 209 0.26 7.45 -43.52
N GLU A 210 -0.51 8.25 -42.80
CA GLU A 210 -0.03 9.40 -42.01
C GLU A 210 0.84 9.03 -40.81
N LEU A 211 0.75 7.80 -40.32
CA LEU A 211 1.45 7.32 -39.12
C LEU A 211 2.59 6.33 -39.45
N VAL A 212 2.82 5.99 -40.72
CA VAL A 212 3.79 4.97 -41.14
C VAL A 212 5.20 5.32 -40.65
N ASP A 213 5.65 6.56 -40.88
CA ASP A 213 7.01 6.97 -40.53
C ASP A 213 7.20 6.94 -38.99
N GLN A 214 6.27 7.50 -38.23
CA GLN A 214 6.30 7.48 -36.79
C GLN A 214 6.22 6.06 -36.22
N CYS A 215 5.38 5.23 -36.84
CA CYS A 215 5.27 3.83 -36.46
C CYS A 215 6.59 3.08 -36.70
N TYR A 216 7.27 3.36 -37.79
CA TYR A 216 8.57 2.78 -38.08
C TYR A 216 9.61 3.15 -37.03
N GLU A 217 9.76 4.44 -36.73
CA GLU A 217 10.68 4.92 -35.71
C GLU A 217 10.41 4.29 -34.32
N MET A 218 9.14 4.28 -33.91
CA MET A 218 8.76 3.69 -32.60
C MET A 218 8.97 2.16 -32.59
N ARG A 219 8.72 1.48 -33.69
CA ARG A 219 8.98 0.04 -33.81
C ARG A 219 10.48 -0.28 -33.70
N GLU A 220 11.36 0.53 -34.29
CA GLU A 220 12.80 0.37 -34.13
C GLU A 220 13.21 0.40 -32.66
N LEU A 221 12.71 1.37 -31.86
CA LEU A 221 12.95 1.45 -30.43
C LEU A 221 12.48 0.20 -29.68
N VAL A 222 11.34 -0.38 -30.08
CA VAL A 222 10.85 -1.64 -29.49
C VAL A 222 11.76 -2.81 -29.80
N VAL A 223 12.25 -2.90 -31.06
CA VAL A 223 13.16 -3.97 -31.49
C VAL A 223 14.53 -3.85 -30.81
N GLU A 224 15.06 -2.64 -30.69
CA GLU A 224 16.31 -2.35 -29.95
C GLU A 224 16.15 -2.74 -28.47
N ALA A 225 15.07 -2.32 -27.83
CA ALA A 225 14.79 -2.67 -26.47
C ALA A 225 14.69 -4.19 -26.23
N ALA A 226 14.16 -4.93 -27.21
CA ALA A 226 14.11 -6.40 -27.15
C ALA A 226 15.50 -7.03 -27.40
N ALA A 227 16.30 -6.48 -28.33
CA ALA A 227 17.63 -6.99 -28.65
C ALA A 227 18.60 -6.89 -27.47
N GLU A 228 18.48 -5.86 -26.64
CA GLU A 228 19.31 -5.64 -25.45
C GLU A 228 19.08 -6.68 -24.34
N ALA A 229 18.14 -7.62 -24.49
CA ALA A 229 17.83 -8.60 -23.45
C ALA A 229 18.94 -9.64 -23.25
N ASN A 230 19.65 -10.02 -24.30
CA ASN A 230 20.77 -10.96 -24.23
C ASN A 230 21.64 -10.88 -25.47
N ASP A 231 22.84 -11.48 -25.42
CA ASP A 231 23.82 -11.46 -26.48
C ASP A 231 23.30 -12.11 -27.80
N GLU A 232 22.49 -13.17 -27.68
CA GLU A 232 21.96 -13.88 -28.84
C GLU A 232 21.01 -13.01 -29.70
N LEU A 233 20.09 -12.30 -29.01
CA LEU A 233 19.17 -11.38 -29.69
C LEU A 233 19.89 -10.14 -30.22
N MET A 234 20.91 -9.65 -29.52
CA MET A 234 21.74 -8.55 -29.95
C MET A 234 22.56 -8.89 -31.17
N ASP A 235 23.23 -10.05 -31.19
CA ASP A 235 24.03 -10.50 -32.33
C ASP A 235 23.14 -10.67 -33.58
N GLN A 236 21.96 -11.28 -33.41
CA GLN A 236 21.02 -11.42 -34.51
C GLN A 236 20.55 -10.08 -35.05
N TYR A 237 20.24 -9.13 -34.18
CA TYR A 237 19.81 -7.78 -34.58
C TYR A 237 20.93 -7.05 -35.32
N LEU A 238 22.17 -7.13 -34.85
CA LEU A 238 23.32 -6.52 -35.47
C LEU A 238 23.65 -7.14 -36.85
N GLU A 239 23.43 -8.46 -37.00
CA GLU A 239 23.71 -9.16 -38.29
C GLU A 239 22.60 -8.94 -39.31
N THR A 240 21.34 -8.96 -38.93
CA THR A 240 20.20 -8.98 -39.85
C THR A 240 19.39 -7.69 -39.87
N GLY A 241 19.50 -6.85 -38.84
CA GLY A 241 18.66 -5.66 -38.61
C GLY A 241 17.21 -5.98 -38.23
N VAL A 242 16.86 -7.26 -38.04
CA VAL A 242 15.47 -7.69 -37.82
C VAL A 242 15.39 -8.77 -36.74
N LEU A 243 14.37 -8.67 -35.88
CA LEU A 243 13.93 -9.73 -34.99
C LEU A 243 12.52 -10.19 -35.38
N SER A 244 12.21 -11.46 -35.19
CA SER A 244 10.85 -11.98 -35.34
C SER A 244 9.94 -11.50 -34.23
N GLU A 245 8.61 -11.56 -34.43
CA GLU A 245 7.63 -11.21 -33.40
C GLU A 245 7.85 -11.97 -32.08
N ASP A 246 8.12 -13.27 -32.16
CA ASP A 246 8.39 -14.11 -31.01
C ASP A 246 9.68 -13.69 -30.28
N GLN A 247 10.73 -13.36 -31.00
CA GLN A 247 11.99 -12.90 -30.44
C GLN A 247 11.85 -11.53 -29.75
N ILE A 248 11.09 -10.61 -30.35
CA ILE A 248 10.77 -9.33 -29.75
C ILE A 248 10.01 -9.55 -28.42
N LYS A 249 8.99 -10.41 -28.42
CA LYS A 249 8.24 -10.72 -27.21
C LYS A 249 9.11 -11.34 -26.12
N VAL A 250 9.97 -12.28 -26.47
CA VAL A 250 10.90 -12.93 -25.53
C VAL A 250 11.87 -11.89 -24.94
N GLY A 251 12.46 -11.04 -25.78
CA GLY A 251 13.38 -10.00 -25.31
C GLY A 251 12.71 -8.99 -24.38
N LEU A 252 11.55 -8.47 -24.77
CA LEU A 252 10.78 -7.55 -23.92
C LEU A 252 10.37 -8.22 -22.60
N ARG A 253 9.96 -9.50 -22.64
CA ARG A 253 9.61 -10.24 -21.41
C ARG A 253 10.80 -10.34 -20.47
N ILE A 254 11.97 -10.77 -20.93
CA ILE A 254 13.17 -10.89 -20.09
C ILE A 254 13.45 -9.58 -19.36
N ARG A 255 13.45 -8.48 -20.08
CA ARG A 255 13.76 -7.15 -19.52
C ARG A 255 12.64 -6.62 -18.60
N THR A 256 11.37 -6.93 -18.90
CA THR A 256 10.25 -6.58 -18.03
C THR A 256 10.35 -7.32 -16.69
N LEU A 257 10.66 -8.62 -16.71
CA LEU A 257 10.84 -9.42 -15.50
C LEU A 257 12.05 -8.96 -14.66
N ALA A 258 13.08 -8.42 -15.32
CA ALA A 258 14.24 -7.82 -14.66
C ALA A 258 13.97 -6.38 -14.14
N ASN A 259 12.78 -5.82 -14.37
CA ASN A 259 12.45 -4.41 -14.08
C ASN A 259 13.32 -3.38 -14.82
N GLU A 260 13.91 -3.73 -15.95
CA GLU A 260 14.74 -2.84 -16.76
C GLU A 260 13.91 -1.98 -17.71
N ILE A 261 12.77 -2.47 -18.14
CA ILE A 261 11.83 -1.77 -19.01
C ILE A 261 10.40 -1.89 -18.49
N VAL A 262 9.55 -1.00 -18.95
CA VAL A 262 8.10 -1.00 -18.65
C VAL A 262 7.33 -0.95 -19.96
N PRO A 263 6.68 -2.04 -20.40
CA PRO A 263 5.82 -2.04 -21.58
C PRO A 263 4.65 -1.06 -21.40
N VAL A 264 4.38 -0.23 -22.41
CA VAL A 264 3.31 0.76 -22.38
C VAL A 264 2.31 0.51 -23.49
N LEU A 265 1.03 0.46 -23.13
CA LEU A 265 -0.11 0.29 -24.02
C LEU A 265 -1.06 1.48 -23.90
N GLY A 266 -1.89 1.70 -24.92
CA GLY A 266 -2.88 2.76 -24.93
C GLY A 266 -4.29 2.25 -25.22
N GLY A 267 -5.30 3.00 -24.77
CA GLY A 267 -6.68 2.64 -25.05
C GLY A 267 -7.72 3.50 -24.34
N SER A 268 -8.96 3.07 -24.44
CA SER A 268 -10.07 3.62 -23.67
C SER A 268 -10.98 2.50 -23.20
N ALA A 269 -10.91 2.18 -21.91
CA ALA A 269 -11.77 1.18 -21.30
C ALA A 269 -13.26 1.58 -21.41
N PHE A 270 -13.58 2.86 -21.29
CA PHE A 270 -14.95 3.36 -21.45
C PHE A 270 -15.50 3.14 -22.86
N LYS A 271 -14.67 3.33 -23.88
CA LYS A 271 -15.01 3.07 -25.29
C LYS A 271 -14.81 1.61 -25.69
N ASN A 272 -14.46 0.73 -24.76
CA ASN A 272 -14.23 -0.70 -24.99
C ASN A 272 -13.09 -0.99 -26.01
N LYS A 273 -12.04 -0.17 -26.01
CA LYS A 273 -10.91 -0.26 -26.93
C LYS A 273 -9.60 -0.49 -26.16
N GLY A 274 -8.87 -1.53 -26.49
CA GLY A 274 -7.52 -1.79 -25.98
C GLY A 274 -7.42 -2.77 -24.79
N VAL A 275 -8.48 -3.05 -24.04
CA VAL A 275 -8.41 -3.88 -22.83
C VAL A 275 -8.05 -5.34 -23.11
N GLN A 276 -8.54 -5.93 -24.20
CA GLN A 276 -8.12 -7.29 -24.59
C GLN A 276 -6.64 -7.36 -24.90
N ALA A 277 -6.09 -6.32 -25.54
CA ALA A 277 -4.65 -6.24 -25.81
C ALA A 277 -3.83 -6.13 -24.51
N VAL A 278 -4.36 -5.48 -23.47
CA VAL A 278 -3.75 -5.50 -22.13
C VAL A 278 -3.73 -6.93 -21.57
N LEU A 279 -4.77 -7.71 -21.71
CA LEU A 279 -4.79 -9.11 -21.27
C LEU A 279 -3.78 -9.98 -21.99
N ASP A 280 -3.60 -9.79 -23.31
CA ASP A 280 -2.56 -10.46 -24.08
C ASP A 280 -1.16 -10.06 -23.58
N ALA A 281 -0.94 -8.78 -23.32
CA ALA A 281 0.32 -8.28 -22.78
C ALA A 281 0.59 -8.79 -21.35
N VAL A 282 -0.41 -8.98 -20.51
CA VAL A 282 -0.28 -9.64 -19.20
C VAL A 282 0.26 -11.06 -19.34
N VAL A 283 -0.25 -11.82 -20.32
CA VAL A 283 0.24 -13.18 -20.60
C VAL A 283 1.67 -13.14 -21.15
N ASP A 284 1.95 -12.25 -22.11
CA ASP A 284 3.23 -12.17 -22.81
C ASP A 284 4.36 -11.63 -21.92
N TYR A 285 4.13 -10.65 -21.05
CA TYR A 285 5.19 -9.89 -20.36
C TYR A 285 5.25 -10.03 -18.86
N LEU A 286 4.15 -10.32 -18.16
CA LEU A 286 4.16 -10.46 -16.71
C LEU A 286 4.49 -11.89 -16.26
N PRO A 287 5.13 -12.05 -15.08
CA PRO A 287 5.62 -13.35 -14.64
C PRO A 287 4.51 -14.31 -14.19
N SER A 288 4.82 -15.59 -14.25
CA SER A 288 4.14 -16.63 -13.47
C SER A 288 4.76 -16.74 -12.06
N PRO A 289 4.10 -17.42 -11.11
CA PRO A 289 4.67 -17.64 -9.78
C PRO A 289 6.02 -18.35 -9.75
N THR A 290 6.37 -19.10 -10.79
CA THR A 290 7.66 -19.80 -10.90
C THR A 290 8.79 -18.97 -11.49
N GLU A 291 8.49 -17.78 -12.02
CA GLU A 291 9.48 -16.87 -12.61
C GLU A 291 9.86 -15.73 -11.68
N VAL A 292 9.14 -15.55 -10.58
CA VAL A 292 9.51 -14.60 -9.53
C VAL A 292 10.48 -15.25 -8.56
N LYS A 293 11.28 -14.42 -7.86
CA LYS A 293 12.21 -14.90 -6.84
C LYS A 293 11.45 -15.75 -5.81
N ALA A 294 12.04 -16.90 -5.44
CA ALA A 294 11.52 -17.74 -4.36
C ALA A 294 11.32 -16.90 -3.09
N ILE A 295 10.22 -17.14 -2.38
CA ILE A 295 9.91 -16.36 -1.21
C ILE A 295 10.89 -16.69 -0.08
N GLU A 296 11.45 -15.66 0.53
CA GLU A 296 12.32 -15.76 1.69
C GLU A 296 11.50 -15.59 2.97
N GLY A 297 11.91 -16.30 4.00
CA GLY A 297 11.39 -16.22 5.35
C GLY A 297 12.47 -16.63 6.34
N THR A 298 12.12 -16.67 7.61
CA THR A 298 13.02 -17.14 8.66
C THR A 298 12.40 -18.31 9.42
N GLU A 299 13.22 -19.09 10.09
CA GLU A 299 12.73 -19.98 11.13
C GLU A 299 12.05 -19.18 12.26
N ILE A 300 11.39 -19.89 13.18
CA ILE A 300 10.73 -19.24 14.35
C ILE A 300 11.76 -18.49 15.22
N ASP A 301 13.04 -18.88 15.18
CA ASP A 301 14.14 -18.20 15.87
C ASP A 301 14.43 -16.79 15.33
N GLY A 302 13.98 -16.49 14.11
CA GLY A 302 14.17 -15.19 13.45
C GLY A 302 15.54 -14.97 12.83
N GLU A 303 16.46 -15.93 12.91
CA GLU A 303 17.86 -15.81 12.46
C GLU A 303 18.15 -16.61 11.19
N THR A 304 17.61 -17.84 11.10
CA THR A 304 17.88 -18.75 9.99
C THR A 304 16.97 -18.44 8.80
N VAL A 305 17.56 -18.00 7.69
CA VAL A 305 16.81 -17.73 6.45
C VAL A 305 16.43 -19.03 5.76
N ILE A 306 15.17 -19.14 5.38
CA ILE A 306 14.58 -20.25 4.62
C ILE A 306 13.97 -19.70 3.33
N THR A 307 14.23 -20.34 2.21
CA THR A 307 13.54 -20.09 0.94
C THR A 307 12.46 -21.14 0.68
N ARG A 308 11.40 -20.74 0.00
CA ARG A 308 10.32 -21.62 -0.46
C ARG A 308 10.09 -21.37 -1.95
N GLU A 309 10.26 -22.43 -2.73
CA GLU A 309 9.96 -22.42 -4.16
C GLU A 309 8.46 -22.57 -4.41
N SER A 310 7.99 -22.00 -5.53
CA SER A 310 6.59 -22.14 -5.94
C SER A 310 6.32 -23.52 -6.55
N ASP A 311 6.36 -24.54 -5.70
CA ASP A 311 6.16 -25.95 -6.06
C ASP A 311 5.13 -26.59 -5.12
N ASP A 312 4.26 -27.46 -5.67
CA ASP A 312 3.21 -28.16 -4.91
C ASP A 312 3.76 -29.24 -3.97
N GLU A 313 4.97 -29.73 -4.21
CA GLU A 313 5.62 -30.78 -3.38
C GLU A 313 6.46 -30.18 -2.23
N GLU A 314 6.68 -28.87 -2.22
CA GLU A 314 7.30 -28.16 -1.12
C GLU A 314 6.39 -28.14 0.13
N PRO A 315 6.95 -27.93 1.34
CA PRO A 315 6.13 -27.71 2.53
C PRO A 315 5.21 -26.49 2.35
N PHE A 316 3.95 -26.64 2.79
CA PHE A 316 2.96 -25.57 2.67
C PHE A 316 3.41 -24.31 3.37
N SER A 317 3.36 -23.18 2.66
CA SER A 317 3.47 -21.84 3.21
C SER A 317 2.57 -20.84 2.48
N ALA A 318 1.92 -19.99 3.25
CA ALA A 318 1.00 -18.99 2.74
C ALA A 318 1.04 -17.72 3.61
N LEU A 319 0.75 -16.58 3.02
CA LEU A 319 0.65 -15.29 3.68
C LEU A 319 -0.81 -14.83 3.70
N ALA A 320 -1.33 -14.57 4.90
CA ALA A 320 -2.62 -13.93 5.08
C ALA A 320 -2.47 -12.42 4.81
N PHE A 321 -3.00 -11.94 3.70
CA PHE A 321 -2.80 -10.55 3.28
C PHE A 321 -4.01 -9.64 3.48
N LYS A 322 -5.20 -10.23 3.69
CA LYS A 322 -6.42 -9.46 3.93
C LYS A 322 -7.40 -10.24 4.79
N ILE A 323 -8.07 -9.53 5.70
CA ILE A 323 -9.20 -10.05 6.47
C ILE A 323 -10.42 -9.22 6.12
N ALA A 324 -11.55 -9.86 5.92
CA ALA A 324 -12.83 -9.21 5.69
C ALA A 324 -13.92 -9.88 6.52
N THR A 325 -14.87 -9.11 7.00
CA THR A 325 -16.06 -9.63 7.69
C THR A 325 -17.22 -9.70 6.71
N ASP A 326 -17.75 -10.88 6.53
CA ASP A 326 -18.93 -11.12 5.70
C ASP A 326 -20.15 -11.36 6.58
N PRO A 327 -21.30 -10.71 6.31
CA PRO A 327 -22.51 -10.86 7.13
C PRO A 327 -23.06 -12.28 7.22
N TYR A 328 -22.80 -13.12 6.20
CA TYR A 328 -23.39 -14.45 6.07
C TYR A 328 -22.46 -15.58 6.49
N VAL A 329 -21.15 -15.44 6.24
CA VAL A 329 -20.18 -16.52 6.50
C VAL A 329 -19.20 -16.18 7.62
N GLY A 330 -19.21 -14.96 8.12
CA GLY A 330 -18.31 -14.49 9.16
C GLY A 330 -16.96 -14.02 8.61
N THR A 331 -15.88 -14.27 9.34
CA THR A 331 -14.54 -13.81 8.96
C THR A 331 -13.99 -14.61 7.77
N LEU A 332 -13.58 -13.88 6.73
CA LEU A 332 -12.86 -14.35 5.56
C LEU A 332 -11.40 -13.94 5.69
N THR A 333 -10.49 -14.89 5.66
CA THR A 333 -9.05 -14.65 5.64
C THR A 333 -8.52 -14.94 4.24
N PHE A 334 -8.17 -13.90 3.49
CA PHE A 334 -7.56 -14.03 2.18
C PHE A 334 -6.08 -14.34 2.34
N PHE A 335 -5.62 -15.36 1.64
CA PHE A 335 -4.22 -15.76 1.69
C PHE A 335 -3.70 -16.16 0.31
N ARG A 336 -2.41 -15.92 0.09
CA ARG A 336 -1.67 -16.41 -1.05
C ARG A 336 -0.81 -17.59 -0.65
N VAL A 337 -0.90 -18.69 -1.40
CA VAL A 337 -0.04 -19.84 -1.26
C VAL A 337 1.26 -19.61 -2.03
N TYR A 338 2.39 -19.68 -1.35
CA TYR A 338 3.71 -19.55 -1.97
C TYR A 338 4.32 -20.91 -2.28
N SER A 339 4.11 -21.91 -1.44
CA SER A 339 4.62 -23.27 -1.62
C SER A 339 3.67 -24.32 -1.10
N GLY A 340 3.77 -25.51 -1.64
CA GLY A 340 3.02 -26.68 -1.18
C GLY A 340 1.53 -26.64 -1.50
N LYS A 341 0.79 -27.49 -0.83
CA LYS A 341 -0.66 -27.65 -0.97
C LYS A 341 -1.35 -27.74 0.39
N LEU A 342 -2.60 -27.27 0.43
CA LEU A 342 -3.45 -27.36 1.60
C LEU A 342 -4.84 -27.87 1.22
N GLU A 343 -5.30 -28.92 1.91
CA GLU A 343 -6.65 -29.46 1.76
C GLU A 343 -7.59 -28.89 2.85
N SER A 344 -8.84 -28.71 2.49
CA SER A 344 -9.92 -28.34 3.42
C SER A 344 -10.01 -29.36 4.56
N GLY A 345 -10.10 -28.88 5.79
CA GLY A 345 -10.14 -29.70 7.01
C GLY A 345 -8.77 -29.91 7.67
N ASN A 346 -7.67 -29.59 7.00
CA ASN A 346 -6.33 -29.74 7.56
C ASN A 346 -6.00 -28.60 8.55
N ALA A 347 -5.04 -28.89 9.44
CA ALA A 347 -4.51 -27.93 10.39
C ALA A 347 -3.23 -27.29 9.84
N VAL A 348 -3.08 -25.99 10.06
CA VAL A 348 -1.90 -25.20 9.76
C VAL A 348 -1.35 -24.55 11.02
N LEU A 349 -0.11 -24.14 11.00
CA LEU A 349 0.51 -23.33 12.04
C LEU A 349 0.49 -21.87 11.63
N ASN A 350 -0.08 -21.00 12.46
CA ASN A 350 0.23 -19.57 12.43
C ASN A 350 1.57 -19.39 13.14
N SER A 351 2.65 -19.29 12.36
CA SER A 351 4.02 -19.26 12.90
C SER A 351 4.34 -17.98 13.63
N VAL A 352 3.67 -16.87 13.29
CA VAL A 352 3.84 -15.56 13.94
C VAL A 352 3.33 -15.58 15.37
N LYS A 353 2.18 -16.27 15.60
CA LYS A 353 1.54 -16.35 16.92
C LYS A 353 1.78 -17.70 17.64
N GLY A 354 2.44 -18.64 16.99
CA GLY A 354 2.69 -19.97 17.54
C GLY A 354 1.43 -20.81 17.74
N LYS A 355 0.32 -20.47 17.07
CA LYS A 355 -0.99 -21.11 17.25
C LYS A 355 -1.34 -22.03 16.07
N LYS A 356 -1.96 -23.17 16.37
CA LYS A 356 -2.50 -24.06 15.35
C LYS A 356 -3.93 -23.67 15.01
N GLU A 357 -4.19 -23.54 13.71
CA GLU A 357 -5.51 -23.21 13.16
C GLU A 357 -6.01 -24.35 12.27
N ARG A 358 -7.31 -24.61 12.29
CA ARG A 358 -7.93 -25.58 11.40
C ARG A 358 -8.65 -24.87 10.27
N VAL A 359 -8.23 -25.14 9.04
CA VAL A 359 -8.85 -24.57 7.84
C VAL A 359 -10.05 -25.41 7.44
N GLY A 360 -11.24 -25.03 7.92
CA GLY A 360 -12.47 -25.80 7.71
C GLY A 360 -12.98 -25.74 6.27
N ARG A 361 -13.26 -24.55 5.78
CA ARG A 361 -13.74 -24.29 4.41
C ARG A 361 -12.85 -23.26 3.73
N MET A 362 -12.62 -23.47 2.45
CA MET A 362 -11.91 -22.52 1.59
C MET A 362 -12.79 -22.17 0.39
N VAL A 363 -12.70 -20.93 -0.04
CA VAL A 363 -13.44 -20.42 -1.19
C VAL A 363 -12.51 -19.71 -2.14
N GLN A 364 -12.79 -19.84 -3.42
CA GLN A 364 -12.24 -19.02 -4.48
C GLN A 364 -13.24 -17.92 -4.81
N MET A 365 -12.75 -16.71 -4.99
CA MET A 365 -13.58 -15.57 -5.33
C MET A 365 -13.67 -15.41 -6.85
N HIS A 366 -14.88 -15.23 -7.34
CA HIS A 366 -15.20 -14.87 -8.72
C HIS A 366 -16.08 -13.64 -8.69
N ALA A 367 -15.44 -12.47 -8.61
CA ALA A 367 -16.15 -11.20 -8.39
C ALA A 367 -17.04 -11.27 -7.13
N ASN A 368 -18.36 -11.18 -7.26
CA ASN A 368 -19.32 -11.25 -6.13
C ASN A 368 -19.76 -12.67 -5.78
N SER A 369 -19.31 -13.69 -6.52
CA SER A 369 -19.64 -15.08 -6.25
C SER A 369 -18.48 -15.81 -5.56
N ARG A 370 -18.84 -16.85 -4.79
CA ARG A 370 -17.89 -17.69 -4.07
C ARG A 370 -18.05 -19.11 -4.53
N GLU A 371 -16.96 -19.73 -4.90
CA GLU A 371 -16.90 -21.16 -5.20
C GLU A 371 -16.15 -21.88 -4.07
N GLU A 372 -16.77 -22.88 -3.46
CA GLU A 372 -16.12 -23.69 -2.44
C GLU A 372 -15.10 -24.63 -3.08
N ILE A 373 -13.86 -24.54 -2.61
CA ILE A 373 -12.73 -25.35 -3.09
C ILE A 373 -12.24 -26.31 -2.02
N LYS A 374 -11.78 -27.48 -2.44
CA LYS A 374 -11.32 -28.53 -1.52
C LYS A 374 -9.83 -28.48 -1.24
N GLU A 375 -9.06 -27.93 -2.17
CA GLU A 375 -7.61 -27.81 -2.06
C GLU A 375 -7.14 -26.52 -2.69
N VAL A 376 -6.01 -26.00 -2.21
CA VAL A 376 -5.25 -24.90 -2.80
C VAL A 376 -3.81 -25.37 -3.02
N LEU A 377 -3.19 -24.84 -4.07
CA LEU A 377 -1.87 -25.20 -4.56
C LEU A 377 -0.95 -23.98 -4.59
N ALA A 378 0.36 -24.19 -4.75
CA ALA A 378 1.33 -23.10 -4.89
C ALA A 378 0.89 -22.10 -5.97
N GLY A 379 0.97 -20.79 -5.69
CA GLY A 379 0.52 -19.73 -6.58
C GLY A 379 -0.97 -19.39 -6.49
N ASP A 380 -1.78 -20.16 -5.75
CA ASP A 380 -3.20 -19.86 -5.59
C ASP A 380 -3.42 -18.68 -4.63
N ILE A 381 -4.49 -17.92 -4.93
CA ILE A 381 -5.08 -16.93 -4.04
C ILE A 381 -6.49 -17.43 -3.67
N ALA A 382 -6.77 -17.57 -2.39
CA ALA A 382 -8.03 -18.07 -1.88
C ALA A 382 -8.40 -17.40 -0.55
N ALA A 383 -9.62 -17.67 -0.06
CA ALA A 383 -10.06 -17.23 1.25
C ALA A 383 -10.45 -18.43 2.13
N ALA A 384 -9.99 -18.43 3.37
CA ALA A 384 -10.42 -19.38 4.40
C ALA A 384 -11.53 -18.76 5.24
N ILE A 385 -12.53 -19.56 5.59
CA ILE A 385 -13.67 -19.16 6.40
C ILE A 385 -13.44 -19.56 7.84
N GLY A 386 -13.57 -18.58 8.77
CA GLY A 386 -13.68 -18.84 10.19
C GLY A 386 -12.36 -19.11 10.93
N LEU A 387 -11.23 -18.66 10.41
CA LEU A 387 -9.99 -18.61 11.19
C LEU A 387 -10.14 -17.56 12.31
N LYS A 388 -9.72 -17.91 13.52
CA LYS A 388 -10.02 -17.10 14.72
C LYS A 388 -8.88 -16.18 15.12
N ASP A 389 -7.67 -16.68 15.05
CA ASP A 389 -6.47 -16.02 15.60
C ASP A 389 -5.53 -15.50 14.49
N VAL A 390 -6.02 -15.39 13.25
CA VAL A 390 -5.23 -14.88 12.12
C VAL A 390 -5.48 -13.39 11.93
N THR A 391 -4.41 -12.65 11.74
CA THR A 391 -4.43 -11.22 11.38
C THR A 391 -3.69 -11.00 10.05
N THR A 392 -3.91 -9.85 9.43
CA THR A 392 -3.20 -9.48 8.21
C THR A 392 -1.69 -9.46 8.45
N GLY A 393 -0.93 -10.09 7.55
CA GLY A 393 0.52 -10.26 7.67
C GLY A 393 0.96 -11.55 8.37
N ASP A 394 0.03 -12.34 8.91
CA ASP A 394 0.38 -13.62 9.52
C ASP A 394 0.75 -14.67 8.47
N THR A 395 1.73 -15.51 8.81
CA THR A 395 2.14 -16.66 7.99
C THR A 395 1.41 -17.91 8.45
N LEU A 396 0.81 -18.61 7.49
CA LEU A 396 0.21 -19.93 7.67
C LEU A 396 1.12 -20.98 7.01
N CYS A 397 1.58 -21.96 7.76
CA CYS A 397 2.53 -22.95 7.24
C CYS A 397 2.26 -24.37 7.75
N ALA A 398 2.98 -25.31 7.18
CA ALA A 398 2.96 -26.70 7.64
C ALA A 398 3.50 -26.80 9.09
N ILE A 399 2.81 -27.58 9.94
CA ILE A 399 3.12 -27.68 11.38
C ILE A 399 4.56 -28.13 11.65
N ASN A 400 5.08 -29.06 10.81
CA ASN A 400 6.40 -29.67 11.00
C ASN A 400 7.53 -28.92 10.26
N ASN A 401 7.22 -27.95 9.44
CA ASN A 401 8.16 -27.17 8.63
C ASN A 401 7.82 -25.69 8.75
N ALA A 402 7.93 -25.19 9.98
CA ALA A 402 7.57 -23.81 10.29
C ALA A 402 8.49 -22.82 9.57
N VAL A 403 7.88 -21.77 9.04
CA VAL A 403 8.56 -20.62 8.44
C VAL A 403 7.78 -19.39 8.81
N VAL A 404 8.46 -18.28 9.05
CA VAL A 404 7.87 -16.94 9.17
C VAL A 404 8.27 -16.19 7.93
N LEU A 405 7.31 -15.95 7.04
CA LEU A 405 7.54 -15.13 5.86
C LEU A 405 7.75 -13.68 6.28
N GLU A 406 8.44 -12.91 5.48
CA GLU A 406 8.69 -11.49 5.74
C GLU A 406 7.41 -10.77 6.16
N ARG A 407 7.45 -10.07 7.28
CA ARG A 407 6.30 -9.35 7.81
C ARG A 407 6.02 -8.10 6.99
N MET A 408 4.74 -7.78 6.86
CA MET A 408 4.32 -6.49 6.34
C MET A 408 4.54 -5.43 7.42
N GLU A 409 5.22 -4.34 7.07
CA GLU A 409 5.31 -3.15 7.91
C GLU A 409 4.09 -2.28 7.66
N PHE A 410 3.44 -1.85 8.72
CA PHE A 410 2.25 -1.01 8.62
C PHE A 410 2.58 0.38 9.15
N PRO A 411 2.27 1.45 8.38
CA PRO A 411 2.52 2.82 8.83
C PRO A 411 1.65 3.15 10.05
N GLU A 412 2.18 3.96 10.94
CA GLU A 412 1.44 4.46 12.08
C GLU A 412 0.33 5.43 11.63
N PRO A 413 -0.85 5.38 12.25
CA PRO A 413 -1.93 6.31 11.96
C PRO A 413 -1.50 7.77 12.22
N VAL A 414 -1.97 8.69 11.39
CA VAL A 414 -1.58 10.11 11.45
C VAL A 414 -2.65 11.02 12.05
N ILE A 415 -3.92 10.62 12.02
CA ILE A 415 -5.01 11.40 12.62
C ILE A 415 -5.80 10.55 13.61
N SER A 416 -6.40 11.23 14.59
CA SER A 416 -7.24 10.59 15.60
C SER A 416 -8.51 11.41 15.85
N VAL A 417 -9.64 10.71 16.06
CA VAL A 417 -10.91 11.30 16.45
C VAL A 417 -11.47 10.57 17.68
N ALA A 418 -12.18 11.29 18.53
CA ALA A 418 -12.94 10.70 19.60
C ALA A 418 -14.30 10.23 19.08
N VAL A 419 -14.70 9.02 19.45
CA VAL A 419 -15.99 8.44 19.07
C VAL A 419 -16.78 8.12 20.35
N GLU A 420 -17.97 8.67 20.43
CA GLU A 420 -18.86 8.49 21.59
C GLU A 420 -20.17 7.85 21.14
N PRO A 421 -20.60 6.73 21.75
CA PRO A 421 -21.88 6.11 21.42
C PRO A 421 -23.02 7.03 21.83
N ARG A 422 -24.11 7.10 21.05
CA ARG A 422 -25.27 7.93 21.39
C ARG A 422 -26.14 7.33 22.47
N SER A 423 -26.06 6.03 22.68
CA SER A 423 -26.84 5.31 23.67
C SER A 423 -26.07 4.18 24.33
N VAL A 424 -26.52 3.70 25.48
CA VAL A 424 -25.89 2.56 26.18
C VAL A 424 -25.88 1.28 25.33
N PRO A 425 -26.97 0.92 24.60
CA PRO A 425 -26.92 -0.21 23.67
C PRO A 425 -25.91 -0.06 22.54
N ASP A 426 -25.63 1.17 22.10
CA ASP A 426 -24.63 1.43 21.06
C ASP A 426 -23.21 1.22 21.56
N GLN A 427 -22.96 1.37 22.86
CA GLN A 427 -21.62 1.18 23.44
C GLN A 427 -21.11 -0.26 23.26
N GLU A 428 -21.95 -1.27 23.55
CA GLU A 428 -21.56 -2.69 23.36
C GLU A 428 -21.36 -3.01 21.90
N LYS A 429 -22.29 -2.56 21.04
CA LYS A 429 -22.18 -2.75 19.58
C LYS A 429 -20.96 -2.04 19.02
N MET A 430 -20.64 -0.84 19.48
CA MET A 430 -19.48 -0.06 19.07
C MET A 430 -18.17 -0.80 19.39
N SER A 431 -18.03 -1.37 20.58
CA SER A 431 -16.85 -2.14 20.96
C SER A 431 -16.62 -3.35 20.03
N VAL A 432 -17.71 -4.07 19.69
CA VAL A 432 -17.67 -5.21 18.77
C VAL A 432 -17.32 -4.74 17.35
N ALA A 433 -17.94 -3.67 16.88
CA ALA A 433 -17.71 -3.11 15.55
C ALA A 433 -16.25 -2.66 15.39
N LEU A 434 -15.75 -1.86 16.34
CA LEU A 434 -14.39 -1.36 16.32
C LEU A 434 -13.35 -2.47 16.39
N SER A 435 -13.60 -3.51 17.20
CA SER A 435 -12.71 -4.69 17.26
C SER A 435 -12.62 -5.42 15.94
N LYS A 436 -13.74 -5.61 15.25
CA LYS A 436 -13.76 -6.25 13.93
C LYS A 436 -13.08 -5.39 12.85
N LEU A 437 -13.36 -4.09 12.83
CA LEU A 437 -12.76 -3.16 11.90
C LEU A 437 -11.23 -3.06 12.09
N ALA A 438 -10.76 -3.05 13.35
CA ALA A 438 -9.33 -3.08 13.66
C ALA A 438 -8.66 -4.43 13.31
N GLN A 439 -9.41 -5.53 13.27
CA GLN A 439 -8.90 -6.81 12.78
C GLN A 439 -8.75 -6.84 11.26
N GLU A 440 -9.65 -6.15 10.55
CA GLU A 440 -9.60 -6.04 9.08
C GLU A 440 -8.48 -5.11 8.60
N ASP A 441 -8.30 -3.99 9.29
CA ASP A 441 -7.38 -2.92 8.91
C ASP A 441 -6.32 -2.67 10.00
N PRO A 442 -5.08 -3.10 9.81
CA PRO A 442 -4.01 -2.89 10.78
C PRO A 442 -3.52 -1.43 10.87
N SER A 443 -3.88 -0.54 9.93
CA SER A 443 -3.63 0.90 10.04
C SER A 443 -4.69 1.63 10.87
N PHE A 444 -5.80 0.96 11.18
CA PHE A 444 -6.83 1.44 12.05
C PHE A 444 -6.59 0.99 13.48
N ARG A 445 -6.48 1.93 14.41
CA ARG A 445 -6.25 1.65 15.83
C ARG A 445 -7.37 2.20 16.69
N VAL A 446 -7.65 1.47 17.75
CA VAL A 446 -8.63 1.84 18.78
C VAL A 446 -7.93 1.87 20.12
N LYS A 447 -8.05 2.97 20.83
CA LYS A 447 -7.53 3.15 22.18
C LYS A 447 -8.62 3.77 23.06
N THR A 448 -8.79 3.27 24.27
CA THR A 448 -9.57 3.96 25.29
C THR A 448 -8.62 4.85 26.08
N ASP A 449 -8.94 6.13 26.16
CA ASP A 449 -8.23 7.09 27.01
C ASP A 449 -8.59 6.81 28.47
N GLU A 450 -7.59 6.50 29.29
CA GLU A 450 -7.80 6.10 30.69
C GLU A 450 -8.26 7.28 31.57
N GLU A 451 -7.91 8.51 31.21
CA GLU A 451 -8.25 9.69 31.96
C GLU A 451 -9.67 10.20 31.64
N THR A 452 -10.01 10.22 30.36
CA THR A 452 -11.29 10.74 29.88
C THR A 452 -12.35 9.67 29.67
N GLY A 453 -11.96 8.40 29.63
CA GLY A 453 -12.83 7.28 29.27
C GLY A 453 -13.33 7.29 27.84
N GLN A 454 -12.82 8.21 27.00
CA GLN A 454 -13.20 8.33 25.60
C GLN A 454 -12.59 7.21 24.75
N THR A 455 -13.35 6.73 23.79
CA THR A 455 -12.81 5.85 22.75
C THR A 455 -12.22 6.69 21.63
N ILE A 456 -10.92 6.55 21.43
CA ILE A 456 -10.18 7.25 20.37
C ILE A 456 -9.92 6.26 19.25
N ILE A 457 -10.29 6.64 18.03
CA ILE A 457 -9.98 5.90 16.81
C ILE A 457 -8.94 6.69 16.01
N SER A 458 -7.96 5.98 15.47
CA SER A 458 -6.86 6.56 14.70
C SER A 458 -6.76 5.91 13.34
N GLY A 459 -6.45 6.69 12.32
CA GLY A 459 -6.36 6.23 10.93
C GLY A 459 -5.43 7.08 10.06
N MET A 460 -5.33 6.74 8.79
CA MET A 460 -4.39 7.33 7.83
C MET A 460 -4.83 8.69 7.31
N GLY A 461 -6.12 9.03 7.37
CA GLY A 461 -6.65 10.29 6.89
C GLY A 461 -8.13 10.48 7.25
N GLU A 462 -8.67 11.68 6.94
CA GLU A 462 -10.07 12.00 7.21
C GLU A 462 -11.03 11.04 6.50
N LEU A 463 -10.78 10.79 5.21
CA LEU A 463 -11.62 9.88 4.43
C LEU A 463 -11.60 8.47 5.00
N HIS A 464 -10.44 7.99 5.44
CA HIS A 464 -10.32 6.68 6.09
C HIS A 464 -11.22 6.58 7.33
N LEU A 465 -11.13 7.55 8.25
CA LEU A 465 -11.95 7.56 9.47
C LEU A 465 -13.43 7.75 9.17
N ASP A 466 -13.79 8.58 8.19
CA ASP A 466 -15.17 8.76 7.74
C ASP A 466 -15.79 7.45 7.26
N ILE A 467 -15.02 6.68 6.49
CA ILE A 467 -15.47 5.36 5.99
C ILE A 467 -15.66 4.38 7.13
N ILE A 468 -14.72 4.34 8.09
CA ILE A 468 -14.82 3.48 9.27
C ILE A 468 -16.09 3.81 10.08
N VAL A 469 -16.36 5.08 10.30
CA VAL A 469 -17.55 5.52 11.04
C VAL A 469 -18.84 5.20 10.28
N ASP A 470 -18.86 5.41 8.98
CA ASP A 470 -20.01 5.07 8.15
C ASP A 470 -20.25 3.55 8.09
N ARG A 471 -19.16 2.74 8.06
CA ARG A 471 -19.24 1.28 8.20
C ARG A 471 -19.83 0.85 9.54
N MET A 472 -19.43 1.50 10.65
CA MET A 472 -20.05 1.23 11.96
C MET A 472 -21.56 1.43 11.92
N ARG A 473 -22.02 2.49 11.25
CA ARG A 473 -23.44 2.79 11.12
C ARG A 473 -24.17 1.78 10.24
N ARG A 474 -23.67 1.49 9.03
CA ARG A 474 -24.34 0.65 8.02
C ARG A 474 -24.25 -0.84 8.35
N GLU A 475 -23.06 -1.34 8.68
CA GLU A 475 -22.80 -2.77 8.86
C GLU A 475 -23.16 -3.25 10.29
N PHE A 476 -22.96 -2.39 11.30
CA PHE A 476 -23.12 -2.76 12.71
C PHE A 476 -24.30 -2.08 13.40
N SER A 477 -25.01 -1.17 12.71
CA SER A 477 -26.10 -0.39 13.26
C SER A 477 -25.71 0.34 14.56
N VAL A 478 -24.56 1.01 14.56
CA VAL A 478 -24.02 1.81 15.66
C VAL A 478 -24.18 3.29 15.33
N GLU A 479 -24.88 4.03 16.18
CA GLU A 479 -24.95 5.49 16.13
C GLU A 479 -23.90 6.08 17.09
N ALA A 480 -22.99 6.89 16.57
CA ALA A 480 -21.92 7.53 17.34
C ALA A 480 -21.78 9.02 17.00
N ASN A 481 -21.36 9.79 17.99
CA ASN A 481 -20.90 11.17 17.78
C ASN A 481 -19.39 11.16 17.58
N ILE A 482 -18.92 12.00 16.66
CA ILE A 482 -17.50 12.11 16.35
C ILE A 482 -17.00 13.43 16.91
N GLY A 483 -15.92 13.37 17.69
CA GLY A 483 -15.19 14.53 18.17
C GLY A 483 -14.33 15.16 17.06
N LYS A 484 -13.73 16.33 17.35
CA LYS A 484 -12.79 16.95 16.42
C LYS A 484 -11.60 16.02 16.16
N PRO A 485 -11.09 15.97 14.92
CA PRO A 485 -9.88 15.22 14.62
C PRO A 485 -8.72 15.67 15.51
N GLN A 486 -7.96 14.73 16.03
CA GLN A 486 -6.74 15.01 16.75
C GLN A 486 -5.54 14.67 15.88
N VAL A 487 -4.52 15.52 15.93
CA VAL A 487 -3.26 15.32 15.20
C VAL A 487 -2.33 14.46 16.04
N ALA A 488 -1.76 13.44 15.46
CA ALA A 488 -0.76 12.61 16.12
C ALA A 488 0.60 13.31 16.07
N TYR A 489 0.86 14.13 17.06
CA TYR A 489 2.17 14.74 17.26
C TYR A 489 3.21 13.69 17.67
N ARG A 490 4.48 14.04 17.55
CA ARG A 490 5.63 13.26 17.99
C ARG A 490 6.59 14.16 18.74
N GLU A 491 7.54 13.54 19.44
CA GLU A 491 8.61 14.25 20.11
C GLU A 491 9.97 13.80 19.56
N ARG A 492 10.99 14.64 19.65
CA ARG A 492 12.37 14.32 19.29
C ARG A 492 13.31 15.11 20.15
N ILE A 493 14.50 14.58 20.44
CA ILE A 493 15.58 15.33 21.07
C ILE A 493 16.48 15.97 20.03
N ARG A 494 17.03 17.14 20.34
CA ARG A 494 17.98 17.86 19.46
C ARG A 494 19.42 17.57 19.81
N ASN A 495 19.69 17.38 21.10
CA ASN A 495 21.04 17.34 21.64
C ASN A 495 21.35 15.99 22.28
N THR A 496 22.61 15.61 22.24
CA THR A 496 23.14 14.52 23.05
C THR A 496 23.09 14.93 24.53
N ALA A 497 22.64 14.03 25.38
CA ALA A 497 22.58 14.23 26.82
C ALA A 497 23.07 12.98 27.58
N GLU A 498 23.89 13.20 28.60
CA GLU A 498 24.32 12.14 29.54
C GLU A 498 23.55 12.27 30.84
N ILE A 499 22.67 11.32 31.09
CA ILE A 499 21.66 11.48 32.14
C ILE A 499 21.76 10.36 33.18
N GLU A 500 21.77 10.79 34.45
CA GLU A 500 21.63 9.90 35.59
C GLU A 500 20.16 9.60 35.88
N GLY A 501 19.82 8.31 35.87
CA GLY A 501 18.55 7.78 36.37
C GLY A 501 18.78 7.03 37.68
N LYS A 502 18.17 7.52 38.77
CA LYS A 502 18.32 6.92 40.09
C LYS A 502 17.00 6.77 40.79
N PHE A 503 16.64 5.54 41.11
CA PHE A 503 15.43 5.21 41.85
C PHE A 503 15.78 4.50 43.15
N ILE A 504 15.43 5.13 44.27
CA ILE A 504 15.62 4.59 45.61
C ILE A 504 14.28 4.70 46.35
N ARG A 505 13.78 3.58 46.86
CA ARG A 505 12.60 3.54 47.69
C ARG A 505 12.82 2.59 48.88
N GLN A 506 12.67 3.10 50.08
CA GLN A 506 12.68 2.30 51.29
C GLN A 506 11.29 2.43 51.98
N SER A 507 10.60 1.32 52.12
CA SER A 507 9.31 1.25 52.82
C SER A 507 9.28 -0.01 53.67
N GLY A 508 9.77 0.10 54.92
CA GLY A 508 9.57 -0.90 55.99
C GLY A 508 9.79 -2.37 55.63
N GLY A 509 10.87 -2.73 54.99
CA GLY A 509 11.21 -4.08 54.50
C GLY A 509 12.31 -4.06 53.48
N ARG A 510 12.28 -4.96 52.50
CA ARG A 510 13.23 -4.98 51.35
C ARG A 510 13.08 -3.69 50.53
N GLY A 511 14.12 -2.91 50.38
CA GLY A 511 14.14 -1.68 49.60
C GLY A 511 14.10 -1.94 48.07
N GLN A 512 14.06 -0.85 47.33
CA GLN A 512 14.21 -0.87 45.86
C GLN A 512 15.35 0.07 45.47
N TYR A 513 16.29 -0.40 44.70
CA TYR A 513 17.45 0.38 44.22
C TYR A 513 17.73 0.10 42.75
N GLY A 514 17.71 1.14 41.92
CA GLY A 514 18.15 1.12 40.55
C GLY A 514 18.89 2.41 40.22
N HIS A 515 20.04 2.29 39.59
CA HIS A 515 20.89 3.42 39.22
C HIS A 515 21.59 3.16 37.88
N VAL A 516 21.38 4.04 36.93
CA VAL A 516 21.89 3.95 35.57
C VAL A 516 22.42 5.30 35.10
N TRP A 517 23.46 5.27 34.30
CA TRP A 517 23.94 6.37 33.48
C TRP A 517 23.74 6.03 32.02
N VAL A 518 22.96 6.84 31.33
CA VAL A 518 22.64 6.62 29.93
C VAL A 518 23.00 7.87 29.12
N ARG A 519 23.74 7.65 28.03
CA ARG A 519 23.97 8.67 27.01
C ARG A 519 22.84 8.51 25.97
N PHE A 520 22.10 9.55 25.77
CA PHE A 520 21.05 9.63 24.78
C PHE A 520 21.50 10.51 23.60
N GLU A 521 21.28 10.04 22.40
CA GLU A 521 21.62 10.73 21.16
C GLU A 521 20.42 10.68 20.22
N PRO A 522 20.14 11.75 19.44
CA PRO A 522 19.17 11.65 18.36
C PRO A 522 19.66 10.62 17.35
N ALA A 523 18.76 9.84 16.77
CA ALA A 523 19.12 8.90 15.70
C ALA A 523 19.75 9.66 14.52
N GLU A 524 20.72 9.04 13.85
CA GLU A 524 21.41 9.64 12.71
C GLU A 524 20.47 9.83 11.50
N ASP A 525 19.52 8.92 11.32
CA ASP A 525 18.48 9.02 10.30
C ASP A 525 17.27 9.80 10.85
N GLU A 526 16.92 10.89 10.17
CA GLU A 526 15.75 11.70 10.53
C GLU A 526 14.42 10.94 10.43
N GLY A 527 14.38 9.85 9.68
CA GLY A 527 13.22 8.96 9.53
C GLY A 527 13.17 7.83 10.54
N ALA A 528 14.17 7.64 11.41
CA ALA A 528 14.19 6.57 12.38
C ALA A 528 13.08 6.76 13.44
N GLU A 529 12.32 5.71 13.69
CA GLU A 529 11.20 5.74 14.65
C GLU A 529 11.48 5.01 15.97
N GLY A 530 12.46 4.12 16.00
CA GLY A 530 12.71 3.18 17.11
C GLY A 530 13.80 3.60 18.07
N LEU A 531 14.04 2.71 19.05
CA LEU A 531 15.13 2.77 20.01
C LEU A 531 16.31 1.94 19.51
N GLU A 532 17.47 2.57 19.33
CA GLU A 532 18.75 1.90 19.21
C GLU A 532 19.38 1.80 20.60
N PHE A 533 19.35 0.61 21.21
CA PHE A 533 19.91 0.40 22.54
C PHE A 533 21.32 -0.20 22.44
N VAL A 534 22.29 0.48 23.01
CA VAL A 534 23.69 0.06 23.05
C VAL A 534 24.13 -0.17 24.51
N ASN A 535 24.75 -1.31 24.76
CA ASN A 535 25.27 -1.65 26.07
C ASN A 535 26.83 -1.54 26.09
N GLU A 536 27.33 -0.56 26.80
CA GLU A 536 28.78 -0.32 27.00
C GLU A 536 29.25 -0.57 28.47
N ILE A 537 28.45 -1.30 29.26
CA ILE A 537 28.83 -1.59 30.66
C ILE A 537 30.10 -2.41 30.70
N VAL A 538 31.08 -1.89 31.44
CA VAL A 538 32.36 -2.53 31.70
C VAL A 538 32.49 -2.82 33.20
N GLY A 539 33.04 -3.99 33.56
CA GLY A 539 33.33 -4.34 34.98
C GLY A 539 32.14 -4.79 35.79
N GLY A 540 30.92 -4.94 35.18
CA GLY A 540 29.74 -5.47 35.86
C GLY A 540 29.09 -4.49 36.83
N THR A 541 29.24 -3.19 36.65
CA THR A 541 28.61 -2.13 37.47
C THR A 541 27.08 -2.22 37.44
N VAL A 542 26.52 -2.74 36.37
CA VAL A 542 25.12 -3.16 36.25
C VAL A 542 25.06 -4.64 35.86
N PRO A 543 24.45 -5.52 36.68
CA PRO A 543 24.28 -6.93 36.37
C PRO A 543 23.54 -7.17 35.03
N ARG A 544 23.96 -8.14 34.24
CA ARG A 544 23.41 -8.43 32.93
C ARG A 544 21.89 -8.72 32.94
N GLU A 545 21.41 -9.29 34.02
CA GLU A 545 20.00 -9.63 34.22
C GLU A 545 19.06 -8.39 34.24
N TYR A 546 19.56 -7.21 34.57
CA TYR A 546 18.78 -5.98 34.64
C TYR A 546 18.80 -5.17 33.33
N ILE A 547 19.71 -5.48 32.38
CA ILE A 547 19.83 -4.75 31.13
C ILE A 547 18.56 -4.80 30.28
N PRO A 548 17.86 -5.95 30.14
CA PRO A 548 16.58 -5.99 29.43
C PRO A 548 15.50 -5.10 30.05
N ALA A 549 15.48 -5.00 31.37
CA ALA A 549 14.54 -4.14 32.10
C ALA A 549 14.84 -2.65 31.88
N ILE A 550 16.12 -2.27 31.76
CA ILE A 550 16.55 -0.91 31.43
C ILE A 550 16.08 -0.55 30.01
N ASN A 551 16.38 -1.40 29.03
CA ASN A 551 15.91 -1.22 27.64
C ASN A 551 14.39 -1.02 27.59
N LYS A 552 13.65 -1.91 28.22
CA LYS A 552 12.18 -1.83 28.27
C LYS A 552 11.69 -0.57 28.97
N GLY A 553 12.39 -0.09 30.01
CA GLY A 553 12.06 1.15 30.71
C GLY A 553 12.22 2.39 29.83
N ILE A 554 13.24 2.42 28.99
CA ILE A 554 13.46 3.49 28.00
C ILE A 554 12.37 3.42 26.90
N GLU A 555 12.14 2.23 26.34
CA GLU A 555 11.17 2.01 25.27
C GLU A 555 9.73 2.40 25.68
N GLU A 556 9.29 1.98 26.88
CA GLU A 556 7.98 2.37 27.40
C GLU A 556 7.88 3.88 27.65
N GLN A 557 8.96 4.52 28.10
CA GLN A 557 8.96 5.96 28.32
C GLN A 557 8.96 6.72 26.97
N MET A 558 9.61 6.21 25.95
CA MET A 558 9.53 6.78 24.60
C MET A 558 8.08 6.79 24.10
N GLN A 559 7.32 5.73 24.33
CA GLN A 559 5.91 5.68 23.93
C GLN A 559 5.04 6.68 24.69
N ASN A 560 5.38 6.96 25.95
CA ASN A 560 4.68 7.92 26.78
C ASN A 560 5.14 9.38 26.57
N GLY A 561 6.20 9.59 25.78
CA GLY A 561 6.81 10.90 25.57
C GLY A 561 7.55 11.47 26.77
N VAL A 562 8.18 12.60 26.57
CA VAL A 562 8.95 13.30 27.60
C VAL A 562 8.56 14.77 27.74
N LEU A 563 8.00 15.39 26.68
CA LEU A 563 7.69 16.82 26.61
C LEU A 563 6.19 17.10 26.75
N ALA A 564 5.35 16.42 25.99
CA ALA A 564 3.91 16.66 25.92
C ALA A 564 3.07 15.38 25.93
N GLY A 565 3.70 14.23 26.18
CA GLY A 565 3.01 12.94 26.22
C GLY A 565 2.85 12.28 24.85
N TYR A 566 3.56 12.73 23.83
CA TYR A 566 3.57 12.11 22.50
C TYR A 566 4.80 11.21 22.31
N PRO A 567 4.69 10.12 21.53
CA PRO A 567 5.82 9.21 21.31
C PRO A 567 7.09 9.93 20.85
N LEU A 568 8.22 9.58 21.47
CA LEU A 568 9.54 10.09 21.12
C LEU A 568 10.09 9.27 19.96
N LEU A 569 10.51 9.93 18.87
CA LEU A 569 11.05 9.30 17.68
C LEU A 569 12.59 9.26 17.71
N GLY A 570 13.15 8.21 17.13
CA GLY A 570 14.55 8.11 16.76
C GLY A 570 15.54 8.37 17.90
N LEU A 571 15.61 7.48 18.87
CA LEU A 571 16.49 7.61 20.02
C LEU A 571 17.57 6.53 20.01
N LYS A 572 18.83 6.94 20.13
CA LYS A 572 19.93 6.05 20.49
C LYS A 572 20.25 6.21 21.96
N ALA A 573 20.21 5.11 22.71
CA ALA A 573 20.49 5.08 24.12
C ALA A 573 21.66 4.15 24.43
N THR A 574 22.76 4.71 24.92
CA THR A 574 23.96 3.97 25.30
C THR A 574 24.04 3.90 26.81
N LEU A 575 23.83 2.71 27.37
CA LEU A 575 24.01 2.43 28.77
C LEU A 575 25.54 2.21 29.04
N TYR A 576 26.19 3.13 29.74
CA TYR A 576 27.65 3.08 29.91
C TYR A 576 28.10 2.94 31.36
N ASP A 577 27.27 3.32 32.37
CA ASP A 577 27.61 3.17 33.79
C ASP A 577 26.33 2.99 34.65
N GLY A 578 26.52 2.67 35.91
CA GLY A 578 25.47 2.51 36.89
C GLY A 578 26.00 1.90 38.19
N SER A 579 25.08 1.58 39.09
CA SER A 579 25.40 0.83 40.29
C SER A 579 24.22 0.00 40.75
N PHE A 580 24.46 -1.06 41.48
CA PHE A 580 23.48 -1.91 42.08
C PHE A 580 23.67 -2.12 43.56
N HIS A 581 22.67 -2.60 44.24
CA HIS A 581 22.69 -2.98 45.65
C HIS A 581 22.34 -4.45 45.79
N ASP A 582 23.17 -5.25 46.42
CA ASP A 582 23.06 -6.71 46.48
C ASP A 582 21.68 -7.22 46.99
N VAL A 583 20.99 -6.47 47.84
CA VAL A 583 19.74 -6.86 48.44
C VAL A 583 18.53 -6.13 47.84
N ASP A 584 18.68 -4.85 47.51
CA ASP A 584 17.54 -3.97 47.15
C ASP A 584 17.39 -3.77 45.62
N SER A 585 18.37 -4.22 44.83
CA SER A 585 18.22 -4.13 43.36
C SER A 585 17.30 -5.22 42.83
N ASN A 586 16.47 -4.82 41.87
CA ASN A 586 15.58 -5.69 41.12
C ASN A 586 15.25 -5.09 39.75
N GLU A 587 14.69 -5.88 38.84
CA GLU A 587 14.32 -5.46 37.47
C GLU A 587 13.43 -4.23 37.44
N MET A 588 12.42 -4.17 38.33
CA MET A 588 11.47 -3.06 38.38
C MET A 588 12.16 -1.75 38.78
N ALA A 589 13.11 -1.78 39.72
CA ALA A 589 13.84 -0.60 40.14
C ALA A 589 14.73 -0.05 39.02
N PHE A 590 15.38 -0.91 38.25
CA PHE A 590 16.16 -0.51 37.08
C PHE A 590 15.29 -0.01 35.94
N LYS A 591 14.14 -0.62 35.70
CA LYS A 591 13.14 -0.15 34.73
C LYS A 591 12.66 1.27 35.06
N ILE A 592 12.33 1.52 36.32
CA ILE A 592 11.92 2.86 36.79
C ILE A 592 13.08 3.86 36.66
N ALA A 593 14.30 3.48 37.08
CA ALA A 593 15.48 4.35 36.96
C ALA A 593 15.73 4.75 35.49
N ALA A 594 15.62 3.82 34.56
CA ALA A 594 15.75 4.06 33.13
C ALA A 594 14.64 5.01 32.62
N SER A 595 13.38 4.79 33.02
CA SER A 595 12.27 5.68 32.70
C SER A 595 12.47 7.10 33.24
N MET A 596 13.00 7.22 34.47
CA MET A 596 13.33 8.53 35.07
C MET A 596 14.45 9.26 34.33
N ALA A 597 15.49 8.52 33.85
CA ALA A 597 16.53 9.10 33.02
C ALA A 597 15.95 9.62 31.71
N THR A 598 15.12 8.82 31.05
CA THR A 598 14.49 9.19 29.78
C THR A 598 13.57 10.42 29.92
N LYS A 599 12.84 10.55 31.01
CA LYS A 599 11.99 11.74 31.27
C LYS A 599 12.78 13.05 31.33
N LYS A 600 14.01 13.03 31.84
CA LYS A 600 14.85 14.23 31.90
C LYS A 600 15.27 14.76 30.52
N LEU A 601 15.10 13.97 29.45
CA LEU A 601 15.31 14.43 28.08
C LEU A 601 14.44 15.63 27.68
N ALA A 602 13.33 15.87 28.38
CA ALA A 602 12.54 17.07 28.16
C ALA A 602 13.39 18.34 28.25
N ASP A 603 14.22 18.43 29.27
CA ASP A 603 15.03 19.59 29.55
C ASP A 603 16.48 19.42 29.01
N GLU A 604 17.14 18.32 29.35
CA GLU A 604 18.57 18.09 29.08
C GLU A 604 18.86 17.72 27.63
N GLY A 605 17.93 16.97 26.99
CA GLY A 605 18.01 16.58 25.56
C GLY A 605 17.50 17.64 24.60
N GLY A 606 16.93 18.74 25.10
CA GLY A 606 16.29 19.74 24.25
C GLY A 606 15.17 19.18 23.43
N ALA A 607 14.23 18.48 24.07
CA ALA A 607 13.11 17.86 23.40
C ALA A 607 12.23 18.88 22.68
N VAL A 608 11.76 18.55 21.48
CA VAL A 608 10.90 19.37 20.61
C VAL A 608 9.69 18.58 20.17
N LEU A 609 8.60 19.30 19.93
CA LEU A 609 7.37 18.75 19.38
C LEU A 609 7.47 18.73 17.85
N LEU A 610 7.11 17.60 17.26
CA LEU A 610 7.03 17.42 15.82
C LEU A 610 5.56 17.35 15.39
N GLU A 611 5.24 18.03 14.30
CA GLU A 611 3.95 17.98 13.64
C GLU A 611 4.05 17.23 12.30
N PRO A 612 3.02 16.45 11.91
CA PRO A 612 2.99 15.80 10.61
C PRO A 612 2.78 16.82 9.51
N ILE A 613 3.69 16.80 8.53
CA ILE A 613 3.62 17.62 7.31
C ILE A 613 3.07 16.77 6.19
N MET A 614 2.08 17.30 5.49
CA MET A 614 1.45 16.67 4.35
C MET A 614 1.97 17.28 3.06
N LYS A 615 2.32 16.45 2.10
CA LYS A 615 2.51 16.86 0.71
C LYS A 615 1.14 17.01 0.08
N VAL A 616 0.83 18.24 -0.32
CA VAL A 616 -0.46 18.62 -0.90
C VAL A 616 -0.23 19.01 -2.35
N GLU A 617 -0.94 18.38 -3.26
CA GLU A 617 -1.01 18.77 -4.65
C GLU A 617 -2.44 19.27 -4.94
N VAL A 618 -2.55 20.48 -5.47
CA VAL A 618 -3.85 21.06 -5.85
C VAL A 618 -3.86 21.30 -7.35
N VAL A 619 -4.86 20.73 -8.03
CA VAL A 619 -5.13 20.99 -9.44
C VAL A 619 -6.30 21.97 -9.52
N THR A 620 -6.05 23.16 -10.10
CA THR A 620 -7.02 24.25 -10.12
C THR A 620 -7.00 24.99 -11.47
N PRO A 621 -8.13 25.55 -11.91
CA PRO A 621 -8.13 26.48 -13.03
C PRO A 621 -7.19 27.67 -12.77
N GLU A 622 -6.57 28.18 -13.82
CA GLU A 622 -5.60 29.29 -13.73
C GLU A 622 -6.17 30.51 -13.02
N GLU A 623 -7.44 30.83 -13.27
CA GLU A 623 -8.14 31.96 -12.63
C GLU A 623 -8.26 31.85 -11.10
N ASN A 624 -8.25 30.63 -10.53
CA ASN A 624 -8.34 30.37 -9.09
C ASN A 624 -6.97 30.13 -8.43
N MET A 625 -5.89 30.10 -9.20
CA MET A 625 -4.55 29.79 -8.69
C MET A 625 -4.13 30.73 -7.55
N GLY A 626 -4.40 32.05 -7.69
CA GLY A 626 -4.06 33.04 -6.67
C GLY A 626 -4.77 32.79 -5.33
N ASP A 627 -6.05 32.44 -5.38
CA ASP A 627 -6.84 32.18 -4.18
C ASP A 627 -6.37 30.89 -3.48
N VAL A 628 -6.04 29.85 -4.26
CA VAL A 628 -5.52 28.58 -3.74
C VAL A 628 -4.15 28.77 -3.08
N VAL A 629 -3.22 29.48 -3.74
CA VAL A 629 -1.89 29.78 -3.16
C VAL A 629 -2.05 30.63 -1.89
N GLY A 630 -2.94 31.61 -1.91
CA GLY A 630 -3.24 32.44 -0.75
C GLY A 630 -3.77 31.64 0.43
N ASP A 631 -4.67 30.69 0.19
CA ASP A 631 -5.21 29.83 1.24
C ASP A 631 -4.17 28.83 1.79
N LEU A 632 -3.37 28.21 0.93
CA LEU A 632 -2.28 27.33 1.36
C LEU A 632 -1.25 28.06 2.22
N ASN A 633 -0.87 29.28 1.84
CA ASN A 633 0.03 30.12 2.64
C ASN A 633 -0.59 30.49 4.01
N ARG A 634 -1.89 30.80 4.05
CA ARG A 634 -2.62 31.06 5.31
C ARG A 634 -2.60 29.84 6.23
N ARG A 635 -2.59 28.65 5.67
CA ARG A 635 -2.47 27.35 6.36
C ARG A 635 -1.04 26.96 6.69
N ARG A 636 -0.12 27.88 6.72
CA ARG A 636 1.32 27.66 6.95
C ARG A 636 1.96 26.72 5.91
N GLY A 637 1.38 26.66 4.72
CA GLY A 637 1.89 25.85 3.62
C GLY A 637 3.16 26.46 3.03
N LEU A 638 4.13 25.63 2.73
CA LEU A 638 5.33 25.99 1.96
C LEU A 638 5.10 25.55 0.51
N ILE A 639 4.93 26.50 -0.39
CA ILE A 639 4.78 26.17 -1.82
C ILE A 639 6.12 25.68 -2.35
N LEU A 640 6.14 24.48 -2.89
CA LEU A 640 7.33 23.82 -3.44
C LEU A 640 7.49 24.06 -4.94
N GLY A 641 6.38 24.14 -5.66
CA GLY A 641 6.38 24.30 -7.10
C GLY A 641 5.00 24.60 -7.67
N MET A 642 5.02 25.04 -8.92
CA MET A 642 3.82 25.21 -9.72
C MET A 642 4.14 24.74 -11.13
N SER A 643 3.23 23.98 -11.72
CA SER A 643 3.37 23.43 -13.08
C SER A 643 2.06 23.52 -13.85
N ASP A 644 2.17 23.40 -15.15
CA ASP A 644 1.01 23.35 -16.04
C ASP A 644 0.57 21.90 -16.29
N SER A 645 -0.74 21.69 -16.31
CA SER A 645 -1.31 20.43 -16.76
C SER A 645 -2.45 20.67 -17.74
N ALA A 646 -2.85 19.64 -18.47
CA ALA A 646 -3.99 19.69 -19.37
C ALA A 646 -5.32 20.05 -18.65
N SER A 647 -5.40 19.82 -17.36
CA SER A 647 -6.58 20.09 -16.52
C SER A 647 -6.51 21.40 -15.73
N GLY A 648 -5.43 22.18 -15.88
CA GLY A 648 -5.22 23.45 -15.18
C GLY A 648 -3.82 23.61 -14.61
N LYS A 649 -3.69 24.45 -13.58
CA LYS A 649 -2.43 24.63 -12.83
C LYS A 649 -2.32 23.62 -11.71
N ILE A 650 -1.15 23.04 -11.54
CA ILE A 650 -0.80 22.18 -10.40
C ILE A 650 0.01 23.02 -9.41
N ILE A 651 -0.35 22.96 -8.15
CA ILE A 651 0.33 23.63 -7.04
C ILE A 651 0.76 22.54 -6.06
N ASP A 652 2.06 22.43 -5.86
CA ASP A 652 2.66 21.53 -4.87
C ASP A 652 3.03 22.31 -3.61
N ALA A 653 2.63 21.81 -2.46
CA ALA A 653 2.91 22.45 -1.19
C ALA A 653 3.10 21.42 -0.06
N ASP A 654 3.97 21.77 0.90
CA ASP A 654 4.05 21.10 2.18
C ASP A 654 3.21 21.86 3.21
N VAL A 655 2.20 21.22 3.80
CA VAL A 655 1.26 21.87 4.72
C VAL A 655 1.13 21.02 5.99
N PRO A 656 1.16 21.64 7.20
CA PRO A 656 0.89 20.90 8.44
C PRO A 656 -0.52 20.30 8.45
N LEU A 657 -0.65 19.02 8.86
CA LEU A 657 -1.94 18.34 8.90
C LEU A 657 -3.00 19.07 9.73
N ALA A 658 -2.58 19.69 10.84
CA ALA A 658 -3.48 20.47 11.69
C ALA A 658 -4.21 21.60 10.95
N GLU A 659 -3.61 22.15 9.90
CA GLU A 659 -4.16 23.24 9.10
C GLU A 659 -5.01 22.74 7.91
N MET A 660 -4.96 21.44 7.62
CA MET A 660 -5.67 20.85 6.47
C MET A 660 -7.12 20.45 6.79
N PHE A 661 -7.50 20.41 8.06
CA PHE A 661 -8.88 20.09 8.42
C PHE A 661 -9.88 21.08 7.82
N GLY A 662 -10.88 20.54 7.11
CA GLY A 662 -11.88 21.33 6.40
C GLY A 662 -11.41 21.91 5.05
N TYR A 663 -10.17 21.65 4.63
CA TYR A 663 -9.63 22.18 3.38
C TYR A 663 -10.45 21.82 2.14
N ALA A 664 -10.96 20.59 2.06
CA ALA A 664 -11.81 20.14 0.95
C ALA A 664 -13.03 21.07 0.75
N THR A 665 -13.66 21.49 1.84
CA THR A 665 -14.83 22.38 1.81
C THR A 665 -14.42 23.78 1.38
N ASP A 666 -13.33 24.30 1.94
CA ASP A 666 -12.83 25.64 1.61
C ASP A 666 -12.37 25.72 0.16
N LEU A 667 -11.64 24.72 -0.33
CA LEU A 667 -11.21 24.63 -1.73
C LEU A 667 -12.40 24.58 -2.70
N ARG A 668 -13.41 23.76 -2.42
CA ARG A 668 -14.62 23.67 -3.23
C ARG A 668 -15.37 25.00 -3.27
N SER A 669 -15.46 25.67 -2.13
CA SER A 669 -16.10 26.98 -2.03
C SER A 669 -15.35 28.04 -2.85
N ALA A 670 -14.02 28.10 -2.73
CA ALA A 670 -13.18 29.06 -3.42
C ALA A 670 -13.13 28.86 -4.94
N THR A 671 -13.25 27.61 -5.41
CA THR A 671 -13.09 27.26 -6.82
C THR A 671 -14.39 26.81 -7.50
N GLN A 672 -15.54 26.96 -6.82
CA GLN A 672 -16.85 26.50 -7.30
C GLN A 672 -16.86 25.00 -7.68
N GLY A 673 -16.12 24.20 -6.92
CA GLY A 673 -16.01 22.76 -7.14
C GLY A 673 -15.11 22.33 -8.30
N ARG A 674 -14.39 23.27 -8.93
CA ARG A 674 -13.56 22.97 -10.12
C ARG A 674 -12.14 22.53 -9.78
N ALA A 675 -11.66 22.78 -8.56
CA ALA A 675 -10.37 22.30 -8.11
C ALA A 675 -10.47 20.98 -7.37
N THR A 676 -9.43 20.18 -7.50
CA THR A 676 -9.24 18.95 -6.77
C THR A 676 -7.91 19.01 -6.02
N TYR A 677 -7.79 18.25 -4.94
CA TYR A 677 -6.50 18.12 -4.26
C TYR A 677 -6.26 16.69 -3.84
N THR A 678 -4.99 16.37 -3.69
CA THR A 678 -4.51 15.15 -3.05
C THR A 678 -3.60 15.53 -1.90
N MET A 679 -3.58 14.70 -0.87
CA MET A 679 -2.78 14.93 0.31
C MET A 679 -2.20 13.61 0.77
N GLU A 680 -0.89 13.56 0.99
CA GLU A 680 -0.18 12.39 1.51
C GLU A 680 0.77 12.82 2.63
N PHE A 681 1.02 11.90 3.57
CA PHE A 681 2.02 12.14 4.60
C PHE A 681 3.42 12.25 3.97
N ALA A 682 4.11 13.35 4.23
CA ALA A 682 5.48 13.57 3.76
C ALA A 682 6.51 13.21 4.83
N ARG A 683 6.43 13.88 5.98
CA ARG A 683 7.39 13.74 7.08
C ARG A 683 6.86 14.37 8.36
N TYR A 684 7.53 14.11 9.46
CA TYR A 684 7.43 14.93 10.66
C TYR A 684 8.40 16.11 10.56
N ALA A 685 7.97 17.27 10.98
CA ALA A 685 8.82 18.46 11.09
C ALA A 685 8.57 19.17 12.43
N GLU A 686 9.55 19.94 12.87
CA GLU A 686 9.46 20.65 14.12
C GLU A 686 8.34 21.70 14.09
N ALA A 687 7.42 21.62 15.07
CA ALA A 687 6.34 22.58 15.20
C ALA A 687 6.88 23.95 15.63
N PRO A 688 6.35 25.08 15.08
CA PRO A 688 6.71 26.41 15.54
C PRO A 688 6.48 26.58 17.05
N THR A 689 7.31 27.38 17.71
CA THR A 689 7.31 27.52 19.18
C THR A 689 5.94 27.89 19.75
N ASN A 690 5.19 28.76 19.07
CA ASN A 690 3.84 29.16 19.50
C ASN A 690 2.83 27.99 19.41
N VAL A 691 2.94 27.16 18.38
CA VAL A 691 2.10 25.96 18.20
C VAL A 691 2.46 24.92 19.26
N ALA A 692 3.76 24.64 19.41
CA ALA A 692 4.26 23.68 20.39
C ALA A 692 3.82 24.05 21.82
N GLN A 693 3.98 25.34 22.23
CA GLN A 693 3.57 25.82 23.53
C GLN A 693 2.05 25.68 23.77
N ALA A 694 1.22 25.95 22.76
CA ALA A 694 -0.23 25.80 22.88
C ALA A 694 -0.63 24.33 23.11
N ILE A 695 0.04 23.39 22.45
CA ILE A 695 -0.23 21.96 22.58
C ILE A 695 0.26 21.43 23.93
N ILE A 696 1.49 21.80 24.33
CA ILE A 696 2.07 21.41 25.62
C ILE A 696 1.18 21.91 26.75
N SER A 697 0.76 23.19 26.70
CA SER A 697 -0.09 23.77 27.75
C SER A 697 -1.45 23.08 27.87
N LYS A 698 -2.01 22.63 26.74
CA LYS A 698 -3.29 21.92 26.71
C LYS A 698 -3.20 20.55 27.38
N ASN A 699 -2.10 19.84 27.18
CA ASN A 699 -1.90 18.50 27.75
C ASN A 699 -1.52 18.52 29.24
N TYR A 700 -0.97 19.64 29.75
CA TYR A 700 -0.71 19.82 31.20
C TYR A 700 -1.87 20.43 31.97
N SER A 701 -2.95 20.86 31.29
CA SER A 701 -4.12 21.48 31.92
C SER A 701 -5.32 20.53 32.07
N GLY A 702 -5.18 19.26 31.61
CA GLY A 702 -6.19 18.21 31.68
C GLY A 702 -6.08 17.31 32.90
#